data_33343de1d131802aecb8cca0cb6365ee
#
_entry.id   33343de1d131802aecb8cca0cb6365ee
#
_cell.length_a   1.000
_cell.length_b   1.000
_cell.length_c   1.000
_cell.angle_alpha   90.00
_cell.angle_beta   90.00
_cell.angle_gamma   90.00
#
_symmetry.space_group_name_H-M   'P 1'
#
loop_
_entity.id
_entity.type
_entity.pdbx_description
1 polymer ?
#
loop_
_entity_poly.entity_id
_entity_poly.type
_entity_poly.pdbx_seq_one_letter_code
_entity_poly.pdbx_strand_id
1 'polypeptide(L)'
;NPAGGSGKYTQVIDWIDWTEMTNTLPGKGTRILPDGSTGVVWSTPSRISGDMWRTSRCTLSNVHTTAVGKNETGLPTDRGLSVGYRPGNWMGDGLSHLYNDGTNYTAGVAKKPYATSSNLPLGIANLRDSSTQQFQIECSAYLVTSASQPAKSQLEHFPNKVEVPMEGMVVADAEASSWHIPNGQKEYISVSPIPYVASQDVTYRLLESARTPGCITNSVVGKVSVSTPVGNRPGIKLRPDDAECSAKVPNGYGPSSVMLLSNMRTGYVEIHGGGRGAVAFGVVSYMDYGDAPESYGVAGSAFQPAWSGGELSDSGERNIARGKAPYEGDAGDWYNLSAATDQGNVATTNSAVVRLGALTDNDDNIAHSADASRDNITDINDEDALPADWDRVIWTDIGKKWSQEITCSGSNTKIAGWVDWNRDGTFSAGERSAVTSCSSAGKATVTWTVPQDAKRSTINGNGAATFMRLRITGAPPNGRAAEDPQPTGIAVNGEVEDHQVQVQLPNLSLAKQVDNTAAGSLGLSAKDWTLTATPKRGKTASGAGGFDSAYLPQGQTVLSESSSSPKSAGYKATVSCVPHPNSDIRTPSSTVNSASKTLDLATGEWMQCTMVNTAQPGQVVWSKVDDAGNPLAGTVFTLASPALNGGQKEVTDCVVTGGKATCPNGSVDQDPRAGFFKVVGLTWGEYSITETQAPAGYHLSSTTLTKTLDGSAPAAGTDDDTPTLDLGQVTNTRIKGSATWTKTDERGNPIKGAQWSLIPLDSNGRPQPDQARTITDCVGTCAQGSLDTDGNPGAFKLAELGYGSYGLMETKPPTGYILDATPRTITISSQGQVV
;
A
#
# COMPACT_ATOMS: atom_id res chain seq x y z
N ASN A 1 27.48 -9.72 31.20
CA ASN A 1 28.44 -9.30 30.16
C ASN A 1 29.38 -8.25 30.73
N PRO A 2 30.69 -8.39 30.56
CA PRO A 2 31.62 -7.31 30.88
C PRO A 2 31.34 -6.16 29.89
N ALA A 3 30.99 -5.00 30.39
CA ALA A 3 30.70 -3.81 29.61
C ALA A 3 31.95 -3.03 29.17
N GLY A 4 33.15 -3.49 29.47
CA GLY A 4 34.40 -2.79 29.21
C GLY A 4 35.53 -3.73 28.85
N GLY A 5 36.73 -3.15 28.69
CA GLY A 5 37.92 -3.83 28.21
C GLY A 5 38.21 -3.52 26.74
N SER A 6 39.30 -4.06 26.25
CA SER A 6 39.76 -3.91 24.86
C SER A 6 39.31 -5.07 23.94
N GLY A 7 38.54 -5.99 24.48
CA GLY A 7 38.08 -7.18 23.74
C GLY A 7 37.08 -6.83 22.66
N LYS A 8 37.20 -7.48 21.53
CA LYS A 8 36.30 -7.26 20.37
C LYS A 8 34.90 -7.88 20.53
N TYR A 9 34.79 -8.84 21.44
CA TYR A 9 33.57 -9.64 21.59
C TYR A 9 32.85 -9.38 22.92
N THR A 10 32.97 -8.15 23.45
CA THR A 10 32.39 -7.78 24.75
C THR A 10 30.87 -7.92 24.79
N GLN A 11 30.20 -7.75 23.64
CA GLN A 11 28.75 -7.86 23.53
C GLN A 11 28.29 -9.27 23.16
N VAL A 12 29.17 -10.08 22.58
CA VAL A 12 28.86 -11.40 22.03
C VAL A 12 29.04 -12.51 23.06
N ILE A 13 30.10 -12.41 23.91
CA ILE A 13 30.41 -13.44 24.89
C ILE A 13 29.64 -13.21 26.18
N ASP A 14 28.79 -14.14 26.54
CA ASP A 14 28.12 -14.19 27.83
C ASP A 14 28.96 -15.00 28.83
N TRP A 15 29.75 -14.30 29.63
CA TRP A 15 30.64 -14.90 30.59
C TRP A 15 29.92 -15.47 31.79
N ILE A 16 30.33 -16.66 32.27
CA ILE A 16 29.75 -17.40 33.37
C ILE A 16 30.43 -17.06 34.68
N ASP A 17 29.63 -16.67 35.68
CA ASP A 17 30.06 -16.42 37.06
C ASP A 17 29.82 -17.65 37.95
N TRP A 18 30.88 -18.35 38.30
CA TRP A 18 30.81 -19.58 39.06
C TRP A 18 30.68 -19.39 40.57
N THR A 19 30.65 -18.19 41.09
CA THR A 19 30.66 -17.90 42.55
C THR A 19 29.45 -18.46 43.30
N GLU A 20 28.32 -18.64 42.62
CA GLU A 20 27.09 -19.16 43.26
C GLU A 20 27.14 -20.66 43.60
N MET A 21 28.08 -21.38 42.97
CA MET A 21 28.19 -22.86 43.18
C MET A 21 28.97 -23.27 44.43
N THR A 22 29.38 -22.34 45.26
CA THR A 22 30.45 -22.61 46.18
C THR A 22 30.09 -22.47 47.65
N ASN A 23 30.60 -23.39 48.44
CA ASN A 23 30.64 -23.23 49.90
C ASN A 23 31.87 -22.41 50.28
N THR A 24 31.65 -21.34 51.03
CA THR A 24 32.76 -20.54 51.58
C THR A 24 33.48 -21.33 52.66
N LEU A 25 34.78 -21.51 52.51
CA LEU A 25 35.60 -22.11 53.54
C LEU A 25 35.66 -21.16 54.78
N PRO A 26 35.38 -21.65 55.95
CA PRO A 26 35.49 -20.84 57.17
C PRO A 26 36.90 -20.25 57.35
N GLY A 27 36.95 -18.94 57.45
CA GLY A 27 38.16 -18.17 57.80
C GLY A 27 39.11 -17.76 56.65
N LYS A 28 38.84 -18.13 55.37
CA LYS A 28 39.77 -17.84 54.27
C LYS A 28 39.13 -17.21 53.02
N GLY A 29 37.82 -17.03 52.96
CA GLY A 29 37.14 -16.44 51.78
C GLY A 29 37.21 -17.26 50.48
N THR A 30 37.85 -18.41 50.47
CA THR A 30 38.03 -19.30 49.30
C THR A 30 36.83 -20.22 49.21
N ARG A 31 36.25 -20.31 48.06
CA ARG A 31 35.14 -21.19 47.79
C ARG A 31 35.63 -22.44 47.06
N ILE A 32 35.22 -23.62 47.50
CA ILE A 32 35.72 -24.92 47.00
C ILE A 32 34.54 -25.73 46.40
N LEU A 33 34.87 -26.45 45.33
CA LEU A 33 34.07 -27.53 44.76
C LEU A 33 34.78 -28.85 45.04
N PRO A 34 34.31 -29.63 46.00
CA PRO A 34 34.89 -30.97 46.28
C PRO A 34 34.69 -31.95 45.10
N ASP A 35 35.49 -33.01 45.08
CA ASP A 35 35.31 -34.11 44.17
C ASP A 35 33.85 -34.65 44.22
N GLY A 36 33.25 -34.92 43.09
CA GLY A 36 31.88 -35.35 42.94
C GLY A 36 30.85 -34.19 42.95
N SER A 37 31.30 -32.95 43.06
CA SER A 37 30.40 -31.79 43.00
C SER A 37 29.69 -31.69 41.66
N THR A 38 28.39 -31.35 41.74
CA THR A 38 27.56 -31.00 40.59
C THR A 38 26.77 -29.76 40.93
N GLY A 39 26.60 -28.88 39.98
CA GLY A 39 25.84 -27.67 40.17
C GLY A 39 25.48 -26.97 38.90
N VAL A 40 24.54 -26.07 39.00
CA VAL A 40 24.03 -25.24 37.89
C VAL A 40 24.30 -23.78 38.22
N VAL A 41 24.79 -23.07 37.24
CA VAL A 41 24.98 -21.62 37.28
C VAL A 41 24.31 -20.95 36.11
N TRP A 42 23.64 -19.85 36.40
CA TRP A 42 23.09 -18.97 35.40
C TRP A 42 23.94 -17.70 35.29
N SER A 43 24.17 -17.25 34.05
CA SER A 43 24.73 -15.91 33.86
C SER A 43 23.77 -14.83 34.32
N THR A 44 24.26 -13.64 34.60
CA THR A 44 23.42 -12.52 34.91
C THR A 44 22.60 -12.13 33.66
N PRO A 45 21.25 -12.14 33.71
CA PRO A 45 20.47 -11.79 32.54
C PRO A 45 20.82 -10.39 32.06
N SER A 46 21.16 -10.27 30.78
CA SER A 46 21.35 -8.99 30.11
C SER A 46 20.11 -8.64 29.30
N ARG A 47 19.69 -7.37 29.41
CA ARG A 47 18.49 -6.91 28.70
C ARG A 47 18.83 -6.75 27.22
N ILE A 48 18.00 -7.35 26.37
CA ILE A 48 18.08 -7.19 24.92
C ILE A 48 17.15 -6.02 24.53
N SER A 49 15.87 -6.11 24.83
CA SER A 49 14.90 -5.05 24.56
C SER A 49 13.62 -5.27 25.36
N GLY A 50 12.88 -4.22 25.68
CA GLY A 50 11.59 -4.32 26.35
C GLY A 50 11.62 -5.30 27.53
N ASP A 51 10.85 -6.37 27.43
CA ASP A 51 10.74 -7.42 28.43
C ASP A 51 11.65 -8.63 28.15
N MET A 52 12.55 -8.55 27.19
CA MET A 52 13.39 -9.67 26.76
C MET A 52 14.79 -9.59 27.35
N TRP A 53 15.25 -10.72 27.86
CA TRP A 53 16.55 -10.87 28.52
C TRP A 53 17.29 -12.11 28.00
N ARG A 54 18.59 -11.97 27.73
CA ARG A 54 19.48 -13.07 27.38
C ARG A 54 20.21 -13.56 28.63
N THR A 55 20.36 -14.88 28.75
CA THR A 55 21.12 -15.51 29.84
C THR A 55 21.60 -16.87 29.37
N SER A 56 22.66 -17.36 30.02
CA SER A 56 23.23 -18.69 29.77
C SER A 56 23.16 -19.53 31.02
N ARG A 57 22.88 -20.82 30.84
CA ARG A 57 22.85 -21.83 31.87
C ARG A 57 24.03 -22.78 31.67
N CYS A 58 24.89 -22.93 32.66
CA CYS A 58 25.95 -23.92 32.63
C CYS A 58 25.84 -24.89 33.81
N THR A 59 26.12 -26.15 33.53
CA THR A 59 26.23 -27.21 34.52
C THR A 59 27.67 -27.65 34.61
N LEU A 60 28.16 -27.75 35.82
CA LEU A 60 29.44 -28.36 36.12
C LEU A 60 29.22 -29.68 36.84
N SER A 61 29.87 -30.73 36.42
CA SER A 61 29.74 -32.07 37.00
C SER A 61 31.07 -32.86 36.91
N ASN A 62 31.05 -34.03 37.47
CA ASN A 62 32.21 -34.97 37.44
C ASN A 62 33.53 -34.35 37.89
N VAL A 63 33.47 -33.49 38.90
CA VAL A 63 34.69 -32.94 39.52
C VAL A 63 35.51 -34.05 40.10
N HIS A 64 36.77 -34.15 39.66
CA HIS A 64 37.67 -35.22 40.04
C HIS A 64 39.13 -34.78 40.06
N THR A 65 39.86 -35.21 41.12
CA THR A 65 41.28 -34.96 41.25
C THR A 65 42.07 -36.21 40.82
N THR A 66 42.88 -36.11 39.76
CA THR A 66 43.63 -37.24 39.18
C THR A 66 45.03 -37.41 39.76
N ALA A 67 45.66 -36.31 40.11
CA ALA A 67 46.96 -36.31 40.77
C ALA A 67 46.94 -35.34 41.94
N VAL A 68 47.44 -35.71 43.06
CA VAL A 68 47.53 -34.94 44.30
C VAL A 68 48.92 -34.36 44.48
N GLY A 69 49.02 -33.06 44.36
CA GLY A 69 50.24 -32.34 44.62
C GLY A 69 50.51 -32.05 46.08
N LYS A 70 51.59 -31.40 46.38
CA LYS A 70 51.94 -30.90 47.72
C LYS A 70 50.97 -29.77 48.09
N ASN A 71 50.52 -29.76 49.34
CA ASN A 71 49.70 -28.66 49.86
C ASN A 71 50.52 -27.40 49.94
N GLU A 72 50.05 -26.30 49.32
CA GLU A 72 50.50 -24.96 49.71
C GLU A 72 50.09 -24.70 51.16
N THR A 73 50.99 -24.11 51.89
CA THR A 73 50.73 -23.75 53.30
C THR A 73 49.50 -22.86 53.43
N GLY A 74 48.45 -23.42 53.95
CA GLY A 74 47.24 -22.67 54.27
C GLY A 74 46.02 -22.93 53.45
N LEU A 75 46.08 -23.84 52.43
CA LEU A 75 44.88 -24.29 51.72
C LEU A 75 44.31 -25.54 52.36
N PRO A 76 42.98 -25.77 52.25
CA PRO A 76 42.35 -26.99 52.74
C PRO A 76 42.99 -28.22 52.14
N THR A 77 43.05 -29.28 52.97
CA THR A 77 43.59 -30.58 52.52
C THR A 77 42.61 -31.33 51.60
N ASP A 78 41.40 -30.79 51.40
CA ASP A 78 40.37 -31.44 50.63
C ASP A 78 40.67 -31.34 49.15
N ARG A 79 40.37 -32.40 48.43
CA ARG A 79 40.45 -32.50 46.97
C ARG A 79 39.32 -31.69 46.36
N GLY A 80 39.62 -30.87 45.34
CA GLY A 80 38.62 -30.16 44.62
C GLY A 80 39.07 -28.84 43.95
N LEU A 81 38.21 -28.30 43.13
CA LEU A 81 38.43 -27.05 42.43
C LEU A 81 38.12 -25.87 43.35
N SER A 82 38.76 -24.76 43.12
CA SER A 82 38.38 -23.46 43.69
C SER A 82 37.56 -22.69 42.68
N VAL A 83 36.61 -21.94 43.18
CA VAL A 83 35.76 -21.07 42.36
C VAL A 83 35.78 -19.63 42.86
N GLY A 84 35.46 -18.69 42.00
CA GLY A 84 35.49 -17.26 42.33
C GLY A 84 36.88 -16.65 42.19
N TYR A 85 37.76 -17.33 41.46
CA TYR A 85 39.01 -16.71 41.00
C TYR A 85 38.65 -15.66 39.97
N ARG A 86 39.15 -14.45 40.15
CA ARG A 86 38.89 -13.34 39.24
C ARG A 86 40.12 -13.09 38.43
N PRO A 87 40.00 -13.07 37.09
CA PRO A 87 41.04 -12.47 36.28
C PRO A 87 41.36 -11.06 36.80
N GLY A 88 42.62 -10.71 36.86
CA GLY A 88 43.08 -9.41 37.37
C GLY A 88 43.22 -9.26 38.88
N ASN A 89 42.94 -10.28 39.66
CA ASN A 89 43.37 -10.32 41.05
C ASN A 89 44.88 -10.50 41.18
N TRP A 90 45.54 -10.86 40.11
CA TRP A 90 46.97 -11.09 39.99
C TRP A 90 47.62 -10.05 39.11
N MET A 91 48.82 -9.71 39.41
CA MET A 91 49.64 -8.90 38.49
C MET A 91 49.83 -9.68 37.21
N GLY A 92 49.29 -9.20 36.10
CA GLY A 92 49.58 -9.74 34.79
C GLY A 92 48.49 -10.65 34.20
N ASP A 93 47.26 -10.54 34.61
CA ASP A 93 46.16 -11.28 34.01
C ASP A 93 45.69 -10.58 32.73
N GLY A 94 45.93 -11.24 31.58
CA GLY A 94 45.57 -10.73 30.25
C GLY A 94 44.08 -10.73 30.00
N LEU A 95 43.31 -11.64 30.61
CA LEU A 95 41.86 -11.72 30.34
C LEU A 95 41.09 -10.50 30.88
N SER A 96 41.52 -9.96 32.04
CA SER A 96 40.93 -8.75 32.57
C SER A 96 41.23 -7.49 31.74
N HIS A 97 42.26 -7.53 30.90
CA HIS A 97 42.54 -6.48 29.95
C HIS A 97 41.53 -6.49 28.80
N LEU A 98 41.18 -7.67 28.33
CA LEU A 98 40.24 -7.88 27.24
C LEU A 98 38.78 -7.67 27.69
N TYR A 99 38.43 -8.25 28.85
CA TYR A 99 37.06 -8.30 29.33
C TYR A 99 36.95 -7.89 30.79
N ASN A 100 36.34 -6.75 31.06
CA ASN A 100 36.16 -6.23 32.40
C ASN A 100 34.83 -5.48 32.52
N ASP A 101 34.54 -4.97 33.72
CA ASP A 101 33.28 -4.24 34.02
C ASP A 101 33.36 -2.74 33.73
N GLY A 102 34.32 -2.27 32.94
CA GLY A 102 34.51 -0.86 32.64
C GLY A 102 35.20 -0.05 33.77
N THR A 103 35.56 -0.68 34.90
CA THR A 103 36.40 -0.03 35.89
C THR A 103 37.82 0.02 35.38
N ASN A 104 38.51 1.14 35.54
CA ASN A 104 39.87 1.37 35.06
C ASN A 104 40.80 0.29 35.55
N TYR A 105 41.07 -0.69 34.68
CA TYR A 105 42.11 -1.68 34.90
C TYR A 105 43.45 -1.06 34.51
N THR A 106 44.32 -0.93 35.50
CA THR A 106 45.71 -0.55 35.25
C THR A 106 46.59 -1.78 35.47
N ALA A 107 47.11 -2.35 34.39
CA ALA A 107 48.01 -3.47 34.43
C ALA A 107 49.16 -3.20 35.43
N GLY A 108 49.44 -4.15 36.31
CA GLY A 108 50.53 -4.03 37.30
C GLY A 108 50.21 -3.29 38.59
N VAL A 109 49.00 -2.76 38.79
CA VAL A 109 48.55 -2.15 40.05
C VAL A 109 47.70 -3.13 40.85
N ALA A 110 48.27 -4.24 41.18
CA ALA A 110 47.56 -5.40 41.79
C ALA A 110 47.42 -5.31 43.29
N LYS A 111 47.03 -4.25 43.88
CA LYS A 111 46.90 -4.18 45.34
C LYS A 111 45.51 -3.89 45.91
N LYS A 112 44.50 -3.89 45.07
CA LYS A 112 43.15 -3.84 45.61
C LYS A 112 42.35 -5.01 45.00
N PRO A 113 41.61 -5.76 45.81
CA PRO A 113 40.64 -6.66 45.25
C PRO A 113 39.73 -5.81 44.37
N TYR A 114 39.72 -6.11 43.10
CA TYR A 114 38.73 -5.49 42.21
C TYR A 114 37.38 -5.60 42.86
N ALA A 115 36.62 -4.50 42.78
CA ALA A 115 35.29 -4.47 43.35
C ALA A 115 34.50 -5.71 42.94
N THR A 116 33.62 -6.12 43.79
CA THR A 116 32.73 -7.26 43.58
C THR A 116 31.75 -7.03 42.43
N SER A 117 32.27 -6.72 41.24
CA SER A 117 31.44 -6.55 40.05
C SER A 117 31.04 -7.92 39.48
N SER A 118 29.79 -8.10 39.24
CA SER A 118 29.23 -9.29 38.57
C SER A 118 29.60 -9.39 37.09
N ASN A 119 30.29 -8.41 36.54
CA ASN A 119 30.58 -8.28 35.10
C ASN A 119 32.00 -8.71 34.74
N LEU A 120 32.79 -9.18 35.68
CA LEU A 120 34.12 -9.76 35.37
C LEU A 120 34.01 -11.25 35.08
N PRO A 121 34.79 -11.78 34.12
CA PRO A 121 34.89 -13.22 33.92
C PRO A 121 35.43 -13.86 35.15
N LEU A 122 34.71 -14.80 35.75
CA LEU A 122 35.13 -15.53 36.94
C LEU A 122 35.52 -16.95 36.56
N GLY A 123 36.79 -17.27 36.80
CA GLY A 123 37.37 -18.56 36.46
C GLY A 123 37.11 -19.66 37.49
N ILE A 124 37.31 -20.88 37.07
CA ILE A 124 37.46 -22.06 37.90
C ILE A 124 38.93 -22.34 38.00
N ALA A 125 39.44 -22.41 39.22
CA ALA A 125 40.89 -22.51 39.44
C ALA A 125 41.28 -23.80 40.14
N ASN A 126 42.42 -24.37 39.76
CA ASN A 126 43.18 -25.31 40.53
C ASN A 126 44.22 -24.52 41.36
N LEU A 127 44.07 -24.53 42.66
CA LEU A 127 44.97 -23.80 43.59
C LEU A 127 46.06 -24.70 44.21
N ARG A 128 46.26 -25.86 43.60
CA ARG A 128 47.20 -26.81 44.15
C ARG A 128 48.36 -27.11 43.20
N ASP A 129 49.58 -26.92 43.72
CA ASP A 129 50.76 -27.32 42.97
C ASP A 129 50.79 -28.82 42.66
N SER A 130 51.22 -29.14 41.45
CA SER A 130 51.37 -30.50 40.99
C SER A 130 50.16 -31.41 41.04
N SER A 131 48.98 -30.82 41.10
CA SER A 131 47.68 -31.54 41.03
C SER A 131 47.09 -31.36 39.68
N THR A 132 46.32 -32.36 39.26
CA THR A 132 45.47 -32.27 38.06
C THR A 132 44.05 -32.47 38.47
N GLN A 133 43.21 -31.48 38.09
CA GLN A 133 41.76 -31.54 38.38
C GLN A 133 40.97 -31.54 37.10
N GLN A 134 39.94 -32.32 37.07
CA GLN A 134 39.08 -32.53 35.90
C GLN A 134 37.62 -32.27 36.26
N PHE A 135 36.85 -31.80 35.28
CA PHE A 135 35.41 -31.68 35.39
C PHE A 135 34.75 -31.70 34.03
N GLN A 136 33.46 -31.89 34.02
CA GLN A 136 32.63 -31.77 32.82
C GLN A 136 31.84 -30.47 32.90
N ILE A 137 31.77 -29.75 31.79
CA ILE A 137 30.94 -28.56 31.64
C ILE A 137 29.93 -28.78 30.51
N GLU A 138 28.70 -28.29 30.70
CA GLU A 138 27.65 -28.25 29.69
C GLU A 138 26.92 -26.92 29.81
N CYS A 139 26.74 -26.19 28.67
CA CYS A 139 26.11 -24.89 28.64
C CYS A 139 24.98 -24.83 27.61
N SER A 140 24.04 -23.94 27.87
CA SER A 140 22.93 -23.59 26.96
C SER A 140 22.64 -22.10 27.09
N ALA A 141 22.19 -21.50 26.00
CA ALA A 141 21.74 -20.09 25.95
C ALA A 141 20.21 -20.02 25.97
N TYR A 142 19.68 -18.99 26.63
CA TYR A 142 18.26 -18.79 26.78
C TYR A 142 17.85 -17.34 26.58
N LEU A 143 16.67 -17.14 25.98
CA LEU A 143 15.91 -15.91 26.07
C LEU A 143 14.81 -16.05 27.11
N VAL A 144 14.59 -14.99 27.89
CA VAL A 144 13.62 -14.96 28.98
C VAL A 144 12.79 -13.70 28.83
N THR A 145 11.46 -13.84 28.82
CA THR A 145 10.55 -12.69 28.77
C THR A 145 10.11 -12.32 30.20
N SER A 146 10.44 -11.09 30.62
CA SER A 146 10.13 -10.58 31.95
C SER A 146 10.16 -9.05 31.97
N ALA A 147 9.15 -8.41 32.57
CA ALA A 147 9.06 -6.96 32.69
C ALA A 147 10.22 -6.32 33.49
N SER A 148 10.91 -7.10 34.31
CA SER A 148 12.10 -6.69 35.04
C SER A 148 13.18 -7.75 34.95
N GLN A 149 14.43 -7.36 35.27
CA GLN A 149 15.54 -8.32 35.23
C GLN A 149 15.23 -9.55 36.10
N PRO A 150 15.20 -10.75 35.52
CA PRO A 150 14.95 -11.97 36.27
C PRO A 150 16.09 -12.22 37.28
N ALA A 151 15.74 -12.62 38.48
CA ALA A 151 16.74 -13.05 39.43
C ALA A 151 17.30 -14.41 39.03
N LYS A 152 18.61 -14.61 39.10
CA LYS A 152 19.29 -15.87 38.74
C LYS A 152 18.69 -17.11 39.43
N SER A 153 18.26 -16.97 40.69
CA SER A 153 17.63 -18.05 41.46
C SER A 153 16.27 -18.50 40.93
N GLN A 154 15.62 -17.69 40.07
CA GLN A 154 14.33 -18.01 39.49
C GLN A 154 14.43 -18.61 38.09
N LEU A 155 15.58 -18.48 37.41
CA LEU A 155 15.74 -18.83 36.01
C LEU A 155 15.51 -20.32 35.72
N GLU A 156 15.91 -21.22 36.63
CA GLU A 156 15.72 -22.67 36.42
C GLU A 156 14.26 -23.03 36.16
N HIS A 157 13.35 -22.37 36.86
CA HIS A 157 11.89 -22.62 36.78
C HIS A 157 11.11 -21.49 36.09
N PHE A 158 11.79 -20.59 35.37
CA PHE A 158 11.13 -19.47 34.74
C PHE A 158 10.21 -19.95 33.60
N PRO A 159 8.91 -19.59 33.62
CA PRO A 159 7.93 -20.19 32.71
C PRO A 159 8.10 -19.77 31.23
N ASN A 160 8.65 -18.57 31.00
CA ASN A 160 8.76 -17.98 29.66
C ASN A 160 10.21 -17.94 29.20
N LYS A 161 10.96 -19.03 29.37
CA LYS A 161 12.30 -19.15 28.83
C LYS A 161 12.30 -20.03 27.59
N VAL A 162 13.04 -19.60 26.60
CA VAL A 162 13.24 -20.33 25.35
C VAL A 162 14.73 -20.59 25.17
N GLU A 163 15.10 -21.85 24.95
CA GLU A 163 16.49 -22.19 24.61
C GLU A 163 16.76 -21.74 23.17
N VAL A 164 17.85 -20.98 23.00
CA VAL A 164 18.32 -20.51 21.71
C VAL A 164 19.63 -21.21 21.35
N PRO A 165 19.95 -21.35 20.07
CA PRO A 165 21.21 -21.88 19.64
C PRO A 165 22.35 -21.05 20.15
N MET A 166 23.41 -21.71 20.45
CA MET A 166 24.71 -21.13 20.72
C MET A 166 25.68 -21.54 19.62
N GLU A 167 26.54 -20.64 19.19
CA GLU A 167 27.62 -20.94 18.24
C GLU A 167 28.63 -21.94 18.85
N GLY A 168 28.89 -21.78 20.15
CA GLY A 168 29.77 -22.65 20.88
C GLY A 168 30.11 -22.07 22.24
N MET A 169 31.13 -22.67 22.84
CA MET A 169 31.67 -22.21 24.12
C MET A 169 33.02 -21.54 23.93
N VAL A 170 33.19 -20.44 24.67
CA VAL A 170 34.47 -19.79 24.83
C VAL A 170 35.20 -20.39 26.03
N VAL A 171 36.44 -20.72 25.83
CA VAL A 171 37.36 -21.14 26.86
C VAL A 171 38.53 -20.18 26.86
N ALA A 172 38.75 -19.55 27.99
CA ALA A 172 39.87 -18.61 28.13
C ALA A 172 40.78 -18.95 29.32
N ASP A 173 42.06 -18.73 29.11
CA ASP A 173 43.00 -18.75 30.21
C ASP A 173 42.73 -17.54 31.10
N ALA A 174 42.21 -17.79 32.30
CA ALA A 174 41.78 -16.77 33.24
C ALA A 174 42.92 -16.27 34.14
N GLU A 175 43.97 -16.97 34.20
CA GLU A 175 45.21 -16.56 34.79
C GLU A 175 46.34 -16.73 33.78
N ALA A 176 47.25 -15.79 33.76
CA ALA A 176 48.43 -15.94 32.93
C ALA A 176 49.19 -17.21 33.37
N SER A 177 49.10 -18.26 32.57
CA SER A 177 49.78 -19.51 32.83
C SER A 177 51.26 -19.23 32.98
N SER A 178 51.77 -19.54 34.16
CA SER A 178 53.16 -19.31 34.40
C SER A 178 53.94 -20.62 34.32
N TRP A 179 55.18 -20.50 33.89
CA TRP A 179 56.17 -21.58 33.97
C TRP A 179 56.84 -21.56 35.35
N HIS A 180 56.12 -21.32 36.42
CA HIS A 180 56.79 -21.39 37.71
C HIS A 180 57.02 -22.83 38.14
N ILE A 181 58.25 -23.21 38.28
CA ILE A 181 58.65 -24.57 38.55
C ILE A 181 59.50 -24.63 39.76
N PRO A 182 59.00 -24.93 40.93
CA PRO A 182 59.77 -25.58 41.94
C PRO A 182 60.13 -27.03 41.61
N ASN A 183 59.41 -27.76 40.80
CA ASN A 183 59.52 -29.21 40.55
C ASN A 183 59.41 -29.63 39.05
N GLY A 184 59.61 -28.75 38.08
CA GLY A 184 59.58 -29.13 36.66
C GLY A 184 58.16 -29.33 36.06
N GLN A 185 57.10 -29.03 36.77
CA GLN A 185 55.73 -29.18 36.28
C GLN A 185 55.18 -27.87 35.74
N LYS A 186 54.52 -27.98 34.60
CA LYS A 186 54.03 -26.84 33.86
C LYS A 186 52.55 -26.73 34.05
N GLU A 187 52.02 -25.49 34.17
CA GLU A 187 50.61 -25.23 34.17
C GLU A 187 50.08 -25.46 32.79
N TYR A 188 48.84 -26.02 32.69
CA TYR A 188 48.09 -26.07 31.46
C TYR A 188 46.61 -26.22 31.72
N ILE A 189 45.87 -25.83 30.76
CA ILE A 189 44.43 -26.06 30.66
C ILE A 189 44.20 -26.92 29.42
N SER A 190 43.49 -28.03 29.57
CA SER A 190 43.08 -28.87 28.43
C SER A 190 41.58 -28.93 28.33
N VAL A 191 41.07 -28.95 27.11
CA VAL A 191 39.64 -29.06 26.84
C VAL A 191 39.41 -30.11 25.77
N SER A 192 38.59 -31.10 26.07
CA SER A 192 38.10 -32.10 25.14
C SER A 192 36.61 -31.88 24.88
N PRO A 193 36.24 -31.24 23.75
CA PRO A 193 34.88 -30.97 23.43
C PRO A 193 34.13 -32.22 23.00
N ILE A 194 32.83 -32.21 23.25
CA ILE A 194 31.87 -33.14 22.68
C ILE A 194 31.03 -32.35 21.67
N PRO A 195 31.04 -32.75 20.39
CA PRO A 195 30.24 -32.06 19.39
C PRO A 195 28.76 -32.08 19.77
N TYR A 196 28.13 -30.91 19.68
CA TYR A 196 26.68 -30.80 19.88
C TYR A 196 25.92 -31.52 18.76
N VAL A 197 26.36 -31.33 17.53
CA VAL A 197 25.95 -32.11 16.37
C VAL A 197 26.99 -33.18 16.12
N ALA A 198 26.67 -34.43 16.41
CA ALA A 198 27.61 -35.56 16.32
C ALA A 198 28.19 -35.79 14.92
N SER A 199 27.54 -35.28 13.87
CA SER A 199 28.00 -35.37 12.48
C SER A 199 28.94 -34.24 12.06
N GLN A 200 29.21 -33.26 12.93
CA GLN A 200 30.07 -32.11 12.66
C GLN A 200 31.19 -32.05 13.68
N ASP A 201 32.38 -31.78 13.20
CA ASP A 201 33.51 -31.58 14.08
C ASP A 201 33.42 -30.26 14.85
N VAL A 202 34.03 -30.23 16.01
CA VAL A 202 34.25 -28.97 16.73
C VAL A 202 35.36 -28.20 16.05
N THR A 203 35.10 -26.95 15.74
CA THR A 203 36.08 -26.03 15.18
C THR A 203 36.70 -25.21 16.30
N TYR A 204 38.01 -25.17 16.33
CA TYR A 204 38.79 -24.41 17.31
C TYR A 204 39.20 -23.08 16.68
N ARG A 205 38.79 -21.96 17.30
CA ARG A 205 39.09 -20.62 16.80
C ARG A 205 39.73 -19.78 17.88
N LEU A 206 40.87 -19.15 17.56
CA LEU A 206 41.41 -18.09 18.41
C LEU A 206 40.60 -16.81 18.15
N LEU A 207 39.83 -16.37 19.13
CA LEU A 207 39.13 -15.10 19.05
C LEU A 207 40.10 -13.94 19.31
N GLU A 208 40.80 -14.00 20.41
CA GLU A 208 41.73 -12.98 20.86
C GLU A 208 42.84 -13.57 21.71
N SER A 209 43.91 -12.85 21.78
CA SER A 209 44.89 -13.05 22.84
C SER A 209 45.40 -11.71 23.36
N ALA A 210 45.71 -11.63 24.64
CA ALA A 210 46.29 -10.44 25.26
C ALA A 210 47.62 -10.79 25.86
N ARG A 211 48.64 -9.97 25.61
CA ARG A 211 49.97 -10.07 26.15
C ARG A 211 50.67 -8.73 26.13
N THR A 212 51.57 -8.54 27.06
CA THR A 212 52.42 -7.35 27.04
C THR A 212 53.37 -7.42 25.85
N PRO A 213 53.59 -6.35 25.09
CA PRO A 213 54.55 -6.31 24.03
C PRO A 213 55.96 -6.76 24.50
N GLY A 214 56.60 -7.64 23.76
CA GLY A 214 57.90 -8.23 24.13
C GLY A 214 57.84 -9.45 25.05
N CYS A 215 56.63 -9.83 25.52
CA CYS A 215 56.39 -11.13 26.10
C CYS A 215 56.29 -12.20 25.03
N ILE A 216 57.03 -13.25 25.21
CA ILE A 216 56.92 -14.44 24.40
C ILE A 216 55.89 -15.33 25.11
N THR A 217 54.66 -15.40 24.75
CA THR A 217 53.84 -16.41 24.25
C THR A 217 52.94 -17.24 25.16
N ASN A 218 51.72 -17.37 24.73
CA ASN A 218 50.90 -18.57 24.90
C ASN A 218 51.03 -19.47 23.68
N SER A 219 50.98 -20.74 23.89
CA SER A 219 50.87 -21.74 22.81
C SER A 219 49.60 -22.55 22.97
N VAL A 220 48.93 -22.79 21.88
CA VAL A 220 47.80 -23.72 21.82
C VAL A 220 48.27 -24.99 21.10
N VAL A 221 48.01 -26.11 21.70
CA VAL A 221 48.26 -27.40 21.07
C VAL A 221 46.90 -27.98 20.70
N GLY A 222 46.68 -28.11 19.41
CA GLY A 222 45.51 -28.80 18.89
C GLY A 222 45.72 -30.30 18.80
N LYS A 223 44.61 -31.05 18.79
CA LYS A 223 44.57 -32.51 18.61
C LYS A 223 45.42 -33.32 19.62
N VAL A 224 45.56 -32.82 20.81
CA VAL A 224 46.21 -33.54 21.90
C VAL A 224 45.28 -34.56 22.53
N SER A 225 45.84 -35.55 23.17
CA SER A 225 45.11 -36.46 24.04
C SER A 225 44.90 -35.80 25.40
N VAL A 226 43.63 -35.48 25.69
CA VAL A 226 43.23 -34.91 26.97
C VAL A 226 42.75 -36.03 27.88
N SER A 227 43.27 -36.08 29.08
CA SER A 227 42.81 -36.99 30.12
C SER A 227 41.45 -36.50 30.66
N THR A 228 40.47 -37.38 30.69
CA THR A 228 39.11 -37.07 31.17
C THR A 228 38.66 -38.17 32.14
N PRO A 229 37.61 -37.93 32.95
CA PRO A 229 37.04 -38.94 33.82
C PRO A 229 36.56 -40.21 33.11
N VAL A 230 36.35 -40.13 31.80
CA VAL A 230 35.88 -41.25 30.96
C VAL A 230 36.96 -41.81 30.04
N GLY A 231 38.22 -41.46 30.28
CA GLY A 231 39.37 -41.87 29.49
C GLY A 231 39.97 -40.75 28.65
N ASN A 232 40.97 -41.05 27.85
CA ASN A 232 41.62 -40.06 26.99
C ASN A 232 40.78 -39.73 25.76
N ARG A 233 40.68 -38.48 25.50
CA ARG A 233 39.90 -37.93 24.37
C ARG A 233 40.68 -36.86 23.60
N PRO A 234 40.44 -36.67 22.29
CA PRO A 234 41.08 -35.60 21.56
C PRO A 234 40.60 -34.23 22.05
N GLY A 235 41.49 -33.23 22.04
CA GLY A 235 41.14 -31.87 22.43
C GLY A 235 42.30 -30.91 22.17
N ILE A 236 42.22 -29.76 22.84
CA ILE A 236 43.26 -28.73 22.82
C ILE A 236 43.86 -28.56 24.21
N LYS A 237 45.07 -28.03 24.22
CA LYS A 237 45.79 -27.69 25.44
C LYS A 237 46.32 -26.26 25.31
N LEU A 238 46.01 -25.43 26.29
CA LEU A 238 46.58 -24.09 26.45
C LEU A 238 47.77 -24.20 27.37
N ARG A 239 48.92 -23.70 26.93
CA ARG A 239 50.16 -23.71 27.71
C ARG A 239 50.88 -22.40 27.61
N PRO A 240 51.64 -22.03 28.65
CA PRO A 240 52.66 -21.03 28.51
C PRO A 240 53.82 -21.56 27.66
N ASP A 241 54.37 -20.68 26.83
CA ASP A 241 55.52 -21.01 26.03
C ASP A 241 56.89 -20.57 26.70
N ASP A 242 56.83 -19.51 27.50
CA ASP A 242 57.99 -19.02 28.21
C ASP A 242 57.63 -18.56 29.62
N ALA A 243 58.61 -18.73 30.52
CA ALA A 243 58.43 -18.79 31.93
C ALA A 243 58.22 -17.49 32.66
N GLU A 244 58.35 -16.32 32.10
CA GLU A 244 58.53 -15.17 32.99
C GLU A 244 57.97 -13.83 32.50
N CYS A 245 56.97 -13.79 31.65
CA CYS A 245 56.53 -12.54 31.05
C CYS A 245 55.88 -11.56 32.04
N SER A 246 55.12 -12.06 32.97
CA SER A 246 54.36 -11.20 33.89
C SER A 246 55.20 -10.59 35.01
N ALA A 247 56.32 -11.18 35.36
CA ALA A 247 57.15 -10.75 36.52
C ALA A 247 58.17 -9.68 36.16
N LYS A 248 58.66 -9.61 34.92
CA LYS A 248 59.75 -8.76 34.51
C LYS A 248 59.39 -7.43 33.85
N VAL A 249 58.14 -7.26 33.38
CA VAL A 249 57.76 -6.03 32.70
C VAL A 249 56.93 -5.17 33.63
N PRO A 250 57.37 -3.98 34.02
CA PRO A 250 56.57 -3.07 34.85
C PRO A 250 55.30 -2.73 34.15
N ASN A 251 54.17 -2.89 34.83
CA ASN A 251 52.79 -2.64 34.30
C ASN A 251 52.42 -3.54 33.11
N GLY A 252 53.12 -4.68 32.94
CA GLY A 252 52.77 -5.69 31.95
C GLY A 252 51.71 -6.65 32.44
N TYR A 253 51.06 -7.33 31.49
CA TYR A 253 50.15 -8.44 31.76
C TYR A 253 50.63 -9.69 30.99
N GLY A 254 50.42 -10.83 31.62
CA GLY A 254 50.77 -12.11 31.04
C GLY A 254 49.82 -12.54 29.92
N PRO A 255 50.26 -13.54 29.18
CA PRO A 255 49.46 -13.99 28.04
C PRO A 255 48.16 -14.67 28.48
N SER A 256 47.13 -14.35 27.80
CA SER A 256 45.83 -15.00 27.89
C SER A 256 45.29 -15.26 26.47
N SER A 257 44.69 -16.41 26.26
CA SER A 257 44.08 -16.80 24.98
C SER A 257 42.61 -17.04 25.19
N VAL A 258 41.82 -16.48 24.29
CA VAL A 258 40.37 -16.61 24.26
C VAL A 258 40.02 -17.47 23.04
N MET A 259 39.58 -18.69 23.30
CA MET A 259 39.31 -19.69 22.27
C MET A 259 37.83 -19.95 22.17
N LEU A 260 37.26 -19.86 20.94
CA LEU A 260 35.94 -20.35 20.66
C LEU A 260 36.00 -21.78 20.16
N LEU A 261 35.25 -22.63 20.77
CA LEU A 261 35.02 -24.01 20.36
C LEU A 261 33.60 -24.06 19.73
N SER A 262 33.54 -23.81 18.43
CA SER A 262 32.29 -23.85 17.69
C SER A 262 31.73 -25.27 17.67
N ASN A 263 30.42 -25.40 17.76
CA ASN A 263 29.73 -26.70 17.90
C ASN A 263 30.02 -27.44 19.21
N MET A 264 30.54 -26.76 20.23
CA MET A 264 30.69 -27.32 21.56
C MET A 264 29.58 -26.83 22.48
N ARG A 265 28.83 -27.76 23.05
CA ARG A 265 27.88 -27.51 24.16
C ARG A 265 28.37 -28.16 25.44
N THR A 266 29.02 -29.32 25.33
CA THR A 266 29.51 -30.12 26.42
C THR A 266 30.99 -30.40 26.21
N GLY A 267 31.79 -30.45 27.26
CA GLY A 267 33.18 -30.80 27.18
C GLY A 267 33.79 -31.19 28.52
N TYR A 268 34.88 -31.86 28.44
CA TYR A 268 35.70 -32.17 29.59
C TYR A 268 36.86 -31.19 29.68
N VAL A 269 37.13 -30.75 30.90
CA VAL A 269 38.19 -29.76 31.18
C VAL A 269 39.15 -30.34 32.17
N GLU A 270 40.46 -30.16 31.94
CA GLU A 270 41.52 -30.54 32.85
C GLU A 270 42.36 -29.29 33.14
N ILE A 271 42.58 -29.02 34.41
CA ILE A 271 43.49 -27.96 34.88
C ILE A 271 44.63 -28.58 35.62
N HIS A 272 45.83 -28.48 35.09
CA HIS A 272 47.07 -28.89 35.77
C HIS A 272 47.75 -27.69 36.43
N GLY A 273 47.93 -27.73 37.69
CA GLY A 273 48.49 -26.64 38.46
C GLY A 273 50.04 -26.78 38.64
N GLY A 274 50.76 -25.75 38.29
CA GLY A 274 52.14 -25.48 38.66
C GLY A 274 52.20 -24.26 39.58
N GLY A 275 51.05 -23.76 39.96
CA GLY A 275 50.80 -22.62 40.81
C GLY A 275 49.30 -22.42 40.93
N ARG A 276 48.69 -21.58 40.14
CA ARG A 276 47.26 -21.27 40.16
C ARG A 276 46.68 -21.18 38.74
N GLY A 277 46.47 -22.34 38.15
CA GLY A 277 45.80 -22.37 36.83
C GLY A 277 44.32 -22.10 36.95
N ALA A 278 43.80 -21.23 36.15
CA ALA A 278 42.36 -20.90 36.08
C ALA A 278 41.83 -20.80 34.65
N VAL A 279 40.62 -21.25 34.48
CA VAL A 279 39.89 -21.19 33.20
C VAL A 279 38.57 -20.42 33.36
N ALA A 280 38.29 -19.49 32.45
CA ALA A 280 37.02 -18.83 32.33
C ALA A 280 36.20 -19.41 31.15
N PHE A 281 34.93 -19.42 31.30
CA PHE A 281 34.00 -19.91 30.29
C PHE A 281 32.99 -18.83 29.89
N GLY A 282 32.66 -18.80 28.63
CA GLY A 282 31.60 -17.99 28.09
C GLY A 282 30.80 -18.76 27.07
N VAL A 283 29.64 -18.27 26.78
CA VAL A 283 28.74 -18.76 25.74
C VAL A 283 28.64 -17.71 24.66
N VAL A 284 28.70 -18.14 23.40
CA VAL A 284 28.53 -17.26 22.24
C VAL A 284 27.23 -17.59 21.55
N SER A 285 26.38 -16.60 21.39
CA SER A 285 25.18 -16.66 20.59
C SER A 285 25.05 -15.37 19.76
N TYR A 286 24.81 -15.52 18.48
CA TYR A 286 24.56 -14.42 17.56
C TYR A 286 23.06 -14.34 17.30
N MET A 287 22.52 -13.14 17.34
CA MET A 287 21.09 -12.90 17.16
C MET A 287 20.90 -11.76 16.19
N ASP A 288 19.94 -11.90 15.35
CA ASP A 288 19.44 -10.93 14.43
C ASP A 288 17.96 -10.67 14.72
N TYR A 289 17.50 -9.41 14.72
CA TYR A 289 16.14 -9.01 15.08
C TYR A 289 15.55 -8.05 14.06
N GLY A 290 14.32 -8.34 13.64
CA GLY A 290 13.56 -7.39 12.83
C GLY A 290 13.11 -6.16 13.63
N ASP A 291 13.08 -5.00 12.99
CA ASP A 291 12.90 -3.69 13.58
C ASP A 291 11.54 -3.01 13.23
N ALA A 292 10.62 -3.72 12.56
CA ALA A 292 9.27 -3.22 12.34
C ALA A 292 8.63 -2.66 13.61
N PRO A 293 7.62 -1.78 13.50
CA PRO A 293 6.92 -1.23 14.66
C PRO A 293 6.47 -2.28 15.67
N GLU A 294 6.47 -1.94 16.95
CA GLU A 294 6.20 -2.86 18.06
C GLU A 294 4.92 -3.68 17.90
N SER A 295 3.91 -3.14 17.20
CA SER A 295 2.64 -3.84 16.94
C SER A 295 2.80 -5.13 16.14
N TYR A 296 3.85 -5.23 15.30
CA TYR A 296 4.13 -6.43 14.50
C TYR A 296 4.81 -7.54 15.30
N GLY A 297 5.07 -7.29 16.57
CA GLY A 297 5.66 -8.24 17.50
C GLY A 297 7.15 -8.48 17.24
N VAL A 298 7.80 -9.08 18.22
CA VAL A 298 9.23 -9.42 18.16
C VAL A 298 9.43 -10.61 17.24
N ALA A 299 10.30 -10.46 16.26
CA ALA A 299 10.86 -11.54 15.47
C ALA A 299 12.38 -11.50 15.55
N GLY A 300 13.01 -12.62 15.67
CA GLY A 300 14.45 -12.70 15.67
C GLY A 300 14.90 -14.08 15.20
N SER A 301 16.17 -14.20 14.91
CA SER A 301 16.82 -15.43 14.49
C SER A 301 18.15 -15.56 15.17
N ALA A 302 18.43 -16.70 15.80
CA ALA A 302 19.80 -17.01 16.07
C ALA A 302 20.47 -17.42 14.75
N PHE A 303 21.70 -17.02 14.54
CA PHE A 303 22.41 -17.40 13.33
C PHE A 303 23.82 -17.97 13.59
N GLN A 304 24.29 -18.75 12.65
CA GLN A 304 25.64 -19.22 12.62
C GLN A 304 26.49 -18.30 11.74
N PRO A 305 27.46 -17.58 12.29
CA PRO A 305 28.29 -16.68 11.53
C PRO A 305 29.20 -17.45 10.54
N ALA A 306 29.43 -16.84 9.41
CA ALA A 306 30.39 -17.33 8.43
C ALA A 306 31.79 -16.82 8.79
N TRP A 307 32.52 -17.55 9.62
CA TRP A 307 33.83 -17.16 10.07
C TRP A 307 34.87 -17.16 8.94
N SER A 308 35.68 -16.13 8.90
CA SER A 308 36.85 -16.05 8.05
C SER A 308 38.12 -15.89 8.89
N GLY A 309 38.95 -16.89 9.01
CA GLY A 309 40.17 -16.82 9.79
C GLY A 309 40.04 -17.34 11.22
N GLY A 310 41.09 -17.24 12.01
CA GLY A 310 41.16 -17.71 13.39
C GLY A 310 41.07 -19.22 13.61
N GLU A 311 40.73 -19.99 12.59
CA GLU A 311 40.59 -21.44 12.70
C GLU A 311 41.97 -22.10 12.86
N LEU A 312 42.07 -22.93 13.86
CA LEU A 312 43.26 -23.77 14.07
C LEU A 312 43.07 -25.06 13.25
N SER A 313 43.64 -25.10 12.07
CA SER A 313 43.54 -26.25 11.17
C SER A 313 44.90 -26.88 10.90
N ASP A 314 44.91 -28.15 10.46
CA ASP A 314 46.13 -28.85 10.09
C ASP A 314 46.89 -28.15 8.97
N SER A 315 46.25 -27.36 8.15
CA SER A 315 46.91 -26.62 7.07
C SER A 315 47.79 -25.47 7.54
N GLY A 316 47.68 -25.06 8.78
CA GLY A 316 48.52 -24.03 9.38
C GLY A 316 48.46 -22.63 8.74
N GLU A 317 47.49 -22.41 7.87
CA GLU A 317 47.44 -21.25 6.97
C GLU A 317 46.60 -20.12 7.51
N ARG A 318 46.77 -19.72 8.67
CA ARG A 318 46.05 -18.45 9.05
C ARG A 318 46.82 -17.83 10.19
N ASN A 319 46.80 -16.63 10.37
CA ASN A 319 47.27 -15.72 11.42
C ASN A 319 48.13 -16.30 12.61
N ILE A 320 48.32 -17.60 12.64
CA ILE A 320 49.04 -18.32 13.68
C ILE A 320 50.10 -19.20 13.03
N ALA A 321 51.34 -18.93 13.30
CA ALA A 321 52.43 -19.75 12.80
C ALA A 321 52.40 -21.12 13.45
N ARG A 322 52.42 -22.18 12.65
CA ARG A 322 52.57 -23.56 13.12
C ARG A 322 54.00 -23.77 13.50
N GLY A 323 54.24 -24.16 14.72
CA GLY A 323 55.57 -24.41 15.28
C GLY A 323 55.82 -25.86 15.64
N LYS A 324 57.04 -26.16 16.12
CA LYS A 324 57.35 -27.44 16.76
C LYS A 324 56.83 -27.42 18.19
N ALA A 325 56.44 -28.58 18.68
CA ALA A 325 56.08 -28.72 20.09
C ALA A 325 57.24 -28.23 20.98
N PRO A 326 57.04 -27.25 21.87
CA PRO A 326 58.11 -26.71 22.70
C PRO A 326 58.54 -27.68 23.79
N TYR A 327 57.84 -28.78 24.02
CA TYR A 327 58.09 -29.71 25.11
C TYR A 327 58.09 -31.20 24.69
N GLU A 328 58.97 -31.99 25.24
CA GLU A 328 58.96 -33.43 25.09
C GLU A 328 57.66 -34.03 25.62
N GLY A 329 57.06 -34.94 24.86
CA GLY A 329 55.83 -35.65 25.23
C GLY A 329 54.52 -35.04 24.81
N ASP A 330 54.52 -33.84 24.21
CA ASP A 330 53.34 -33.30 23.59
C ASP A 330 53.25 -33.68 22.09
N ALA A 331 52.31 -34.49 21.76
CA ALA A 331 52.00 -34.82 20.37
C ALA A 331 50.82 -34.00 19.91
N GLY A 332 50.91 -33.41 18.74
CA GLY A 332 49.84 -32.61 18.13
C GLY A 332 50.38 -31.43 17.36
N ASP A 333 49.45 -30.69 16.79
CA ASP A 333 49.77 -29.49 16.04
C ASP A 333 49.88 -28.27 16.97
N TRP A 334 51.03 -27.64 16.90
CA TRP A 334 51.30 -26.48 17.73
C TRP A 334 51.08 -25.18 16.99
N TYR A 335 50.43 -24.26 17.68
CA TYR A 335 50.17 -22.92 17.20
C TYR A 335 50.84 -21.92 18.13
N ASN A 336 51.93 -21.33 17.66
CA ASN A 336 52.61 -20.29 18.42
C ASN A 336 51.90 -18.95 18.26
N LEU A 337 51.14 -18.56 19.27
CA LEU A 337 50.35 -17.33 19.26
C LEU A 337 51.22 -16.07 19.30
N SER A 338 52.51 -16.17 19.65
CA SER A 338 53.45 -15.03 19.63
C SER A 338 53.85 -14.59 18.24
N ALA A 339 53.87 -15.54 17.32
CA ALA A 339 54.16 -15.22 15.94
C ALA A 339 52.97 -14.64 15.17
N ALA A 340 51.79 -14.65 15.76
CA ALA A 340 50.62 -14.01 15.19
C ALA A 340 50.78 -12.49 15.35
N THR A 341 51.06 -11.80 14.29
CA THR A 341 51.21 -10.34 14.25
C THR A 341 49.92 -9.61 14.47
N ASP A 342 48.84 -10.27 14.22
CA ASP A 342 47.53 -9.75 14.41
C ASP A 342 46.56 -10.81 14.91
N GLN A 343 46.33 -10.78 16.17
CA GLN A 343 45.41 -11.69 16.84
C GLN A 343 43.95 -11.23 16.73
N GLY A 344 43.74 -10.18 16.03
CA GLY A 344 42.42 -9.64 15.77
C GLY A 344 41.85 -9.94 14.40
N ASN A 345 42.51 -10.82 13.63
CA ASN A 345 42.03 -11.19 12.31
C ASN A 345 41.00 -12.33 12.28
N VAL A 346 40.44 -12.69 13.40
CA VAL A 346 39.21 -13.44 13.37
C VAL A 346 38.15 -12.44 13.01
N ALA A 347 37.87 -12.37 11.75
CA ALA A 347 36.72 -11.58 11.34
C ALA A 347 35.49 -12.19 11.99
N THR A 348 34.89 -11.48 12.89
CA THR A 348 33.48 -11.58 13.08
C THR A 348 32.92 -11.15 11.77
N THR A 349 32.22 -11.99 11.14
CA THR A 349 31.68 -11.66 9.85
C THR A 349 30.36 -11.02 10.04
N ASN A 350 30.17 -10.02 9.31
CA ASN A 350 28.87 -9.42 9.05
C ASN A 350 28.11 -10.31 8.07
N SER A 351 28.17 -11.63 8.24
CA SER A 351 27.38 -12.53 7.41
C SER A 351 27.11 -13.85 8.11
N ALA A 352 25.87 -14.25 8.10
CA ALA A 352 25.46 -15.59 8.49
C ALA A 352 25.64 -16.60 7.35
N VAL A 353 25.75 -17.89 7.72
CA VAL A 353 25.75 -18.99 6.73
C VAL A 353 24.39 -19.10 6.04
N VAL A 354 23.31 -18.95 6.81
CA VAL A 354 21.92 -18.88 6.33
C VAL A 354 21.45 -17.46 6.51
N ARG A 355 21.24 -16.77 5.40
CA ARG A 355 20.87 -15.34 5.43
C ARG A 355 20.00 -14.92 4.26
N LEU A 356 19.33 -13.83 4.44
CA LEU A 356 18.77 -12.96 3.42
C LEU A 356 19.90 -12.02 2.95
N GLY A 357 19.84 -11.47 1.76
CA GLY A 357 20.85 -10.53 1.30
C GLY A 357 22.30 -11.05 1.27
N ALA A 358 23.21 -10.14 1.50
CA ALA A 358 24.64 -10.36 1.52
C ALA A 358 25.26 -10.18 2.92
N LEU A 359 24.61 -9.39 3.77
CA LEU A 359 25.09 -9.03 5.11
C LEU A 359 24.14 -9.58 6.16
N THR A 360 24.64 -9.77 7.36
CA THR A 360 23.87 -10.05 8.58
C THR A 360 24.72 -9.55 9.72
N ASP A 361 24.19 -8.81 10.64
CA ASP A 361 24.96 -8.43 11.81
C ASP A 361 24.43 -9.06 13.10
N ASN A 362 25.08 -8.78 14.22
CA ASN A 362 24.65 -9.26 15.53
C ASN A 362 24.02 -8.13 16.31
N ASP A 363 22.73 -8.20 16.44
CA ASP A 363 21.95 -7.23 17.19
C ASP A 363 22.11 -7.39 18.70
N ASP A 364 22.49 -6.30 19.33
CA ASP A 364 22.56 -6.25 20.79
C ASP A 364 21.19 -6.03 21.44
N ASN A 365 20.26 -5.44 20.69
CA ASN A 365 18.94 -5.04 21.17
C ASN A 365 17.89 -5.14 20.09
N ILE A 366 16.67 -5.47 20.47
CA ILE A 366 15.49 -5.29 19.62
C ILE A 366 15.18 -3.78 19.53
N ALA A 367 15.21 -3.26 18.34
CA ALA A 367 15.07 -1.82 18.08
C ALA A 367 13.89 -1.52 17.18
N HIS A 368 12.66 -1.62 17.72
CA HIS A 368 11.49 -1.22 16.94
C HIS A 368 11.57 0.23 16.48
N SER A 369 11.19 0.47 15.24
CA SER A 369 11.14 1.80 14.64
C SER A 369 9.85 2.03 13.85
N ALA A 370 9.53 3.29 13.62
CA ALA A 370 8.28 3.66 12.93
C ALA A 370 8.35 3.39 11.42
N ASP A 371 9.53 3.16 10.88
CA ASP A 371 9.82 3.05 9.45
C ASP A 371 10.71 1.84 9.09
N ALA A 372 10.97 0.95 10.07
CA ALA A 372 11.86 -0.19 9.90
C ALA A 372 13.23 0.23 9.35
N SER A 373 13.93 1.11 10.09
CA SER A 373 15.23 1.62 9.67
C SER A 373 16.22 1.79 10.82
N ARG A 374 15.89 1.35 12.04
CA ARG A 374 16.66 1.75 13.21
C ARG A 374 17.91 0.90 13.41
N ASP A 375 17.92 -0.37 13.15
CA ASP A 375 19.08 -1.22 13.12
C ASP A 375 20.07 -0.72 12.07
N ASN A 376 19.61 -0.35 10.91
CA ASN A 376 20.39 0.25 9.82
C ASN A 376 21.14 1.54 10.16
N ILE A 377 20.80 2.24 11.25
CA ILE A 377 21.39 3.53 11.65
C ILE A 377 22.49 3.35 12.68
N THR A 378 22.36 2.34 13.53
CA THR A 378 23.25 2.13 14.68
C THR A 378 24.36 1.15 14.41
N ASP A 379 24.25 0.31 13.38
CA ASP A 379 25.20 -0.73 13.03
C ASP A 379 25.34 -0.86 11.50
N ILE A 380 25.30 -2.06 10.96
CA ILE A 380 25.41 -2.31 9.51
C ILE A 380 24.01 -2.43 8.92
N ASN A 381 23.80 -1.82 7.77
CA ASN A 381 22.55 -2.03 7.02
C ASN A 381 22.58 -3.41 6.38
N ASP A 382 21.92 -4.37 6.98
CA ASP A 382 21.77 -5.74 6.51
C ASP A 382 20.38 -6.04 5.93
N GLU A 383 19.49 -5.05 5.85
CA GLU A 383 18.21 -5.07 5.15
C GLU A 383 18.40 -5.08 3.61
N ASP A 384 19.18 -6.03 3.10
CA ASP A 384 19.73 -6.00 1.74
C ASP A 384 19.28 -7.18 0.83
N ALA A 385 18.27 -7.94 1.25
CA ALA A 385 17.70 -9.02 0.43
C ALA A 385 16.98 -8.51 -0.81
N LEU A 386 16.37 -7.34 -0.72
CA LEU A 386 15.61 -6.75 -1.80
C LEU A 386 16.51 -6.03 -2.80
N PRO A 387 16.18 -6.02 -4.11
CA PRO A 387 16.96 -5.27 -5.10
C PRO A 387 17.09 -3.79 -4.71
N ALA A 388 18.31 -3.26 -4.74
CA ALA A 388 18.60 -1.88 -4.34
C ALA A 388 17.90 -0.82 -5.22
N ASP A 389 17.51 -1.18 -6.44
CA ASP A 389 16.80 -0.34 -7.41
C ASP A 389 15.28 -0.49 -7.33
N TRP A 390 14.75 -1.36 -6.46
CA TRP A 390 13.32 -1.47 -6.25
C TRP A 390 12.81 -0.30 -5.39
N ASP A 391 11.76 0.36 -5.87
CA ASP A 391 11.16 1.53 -5.23
C ASP A 391 10.29 1.20 -4.00
N ARG A 392 10.25 -0.06 -3.59
CA ARG A 392 9.42 -0.61 -2.49
C ARG A 392 7.91 -0.42 -2.69
N VAL A 393 7.49 -0.33 -3.94
CA VAL A 393 6.07 -0.21 -4.32
C VAL A 393 5.56 -1.53 -4.89
N ILE A 394 4.51 -2.06 -4.30
CA ILE A 394 3.84 -3.29 -4.70
C ILE A 394 2.65 -2.93 -5.60
N TRP A 395 2.82 -3.09 -6.90
CA TRP A 395 1.74 -2.93 -7.87
C TRP A 395 1.01 -4.25 -8.03
N THR A 396 -0.24 -4.34 -7.58
CA THR A 396 -0.97 -5.61 -7.56
C THR A 396 -2.49 -5.41 -7.64
N ASP A 397 -3.22 -6.51 -7.54
CA ASP A 397 -4.68 -6.54 -7.48
C ASP A 397 -5.17 -7.64 -6.52
N ILE A 398 -6.34 -7.48 -5.92
CA ILE A 398 -6.93 -8.43 -4.99
C ILE A 398 -7.12 -9.79 -5.66
N GLY A 399 -6.73 -10.85 -4.96
CA GLY A 399 -6.81 -12.24 -5.44
C GLY A 399 -5.76 -12.62 -6.47
N LYS A 400 -4.85 -11.71 -6.84
CA LYS A 400 -3.73 -11.99 -7.74
C LYS A 400 -2.51 -12.46 -6.96
N LYS A 401 -1.62 -13.12 -7.66
CA LYS A 401 -0.28 -13.42 -7.15
C LYS A 401 0.64 -12.24 -7.42
N TRP A 402 1.36 -11.85 -6.40
CA TRP A 402 2.47 -10.94 -6.50
C TRP A 402 3.74 -11.64 -6.05
N SER A 403 4.85 -11.40 -6.74
CA SER A 403 6.12 -12.08 -6.46
C SER A 403 7.27 -11.07 -6.43
N GLN A 404 8.20 -11.30 -5.50
CA GLN A 404 9.42 -10.53 -5.37
C GLN A 404 10.62 -11.48 -5.41
N GLU A 405 11.61 -11.19 -6.26
CA GLU A 405 12.91 -11.85 -6.22
C GLU A 405 13.75 -11.23 -5.11
N ILE A 406 14.38 -12.06 -4.32
CA ILE A 406 15.27 -11.67 -3.24
C ILE A 406 16.61 -12.38 -3.36
N THR A 407 17.66 -11.79 -2.78
CA THR A 407 18.96 -12.42 -2.59
C THR A 407 18.95 -13.22 -1.28
N CYS A 408 19.65 -14.35 -1.25
CA CYS A 408 19.72 -15.19 -0.07
C CYS A 408 20.94 -16.12 -0.12
N SER A 409 21.26 -16.75 1.01
CA SER A 409 22.30 -17.76 1.10
C SER A 409 21.86 -18.91 2.01
N GLY A 410 22.42 -20.07 1.81
CA GLY A 410 22.18 -21.27 2.61
C GLY A 410 21.61 -22.43 1.81
N SER A 411 21.83 -23.64 2.32
CA SER A 411 21.27 -24.88 1.76
C SER A 411 20.14 -25.40 2.64
N ASN A 412 19.16 -26.10 2.04
CA ASN A 412 18.01 -26.65 2.75
C ASN A 412 17.26 -25.61 3.60
N THR A 413 17.09 -24.43 3.06
CA THR A 413 16.43 -23.31 3.72
C THR A 413 14.92 -23.31 3.47
N LYS A 414 14.20 -22.62 4.35
CA LYS A 414 12.82 -22.20 4.13
C LYS A 414 12.71 -20.69 4.23
N ILE A 415 12.03 -20.09 3.28
CA ILE A 415 11.81 -18.64 3.22
C ILE A 415 10.32 -18.40 3.17
N ALA A 416 9.84 -17.49 3.99
CA ALA A 416 8.49 -16.93 3.91
C ALA A 416 8.54 -15.42 4.18
N GLY A 417 7.60 -14.71 3.59
CA GLY A 417 7.40 -13.29 3.84
C GLY A 417 5.97 -13.00 4.24
N TRP A 418 5.76 -11.91 4.93
CA TRP A 418 4.47 -11.34 5.30
C TRP A 418 4.41 -9.91 4.79
N VAL A 419 3.26 -9.53 4.29
CA VAL A 419 2.94 -8.13 4.00
C VAL A 419 1.65 -7.82 4.72
N ASP A 420 1.63 -6.79 5.55
CA ASP A 420 0.40 -6.31 6.19
C ASP A 420 -0.48 -5.63 5.12
N TRP A 421 -1.22 -6.48 4.40
CA TRP A 421 -2.07 -6.08 3.28
C TRP A 421 -3.27 -5.26 3.73
N ASN A 422 -3.83 -5.59 4.90
CA ASN A 422 -5.03 -4.94 5.42
C ASN A 422 -4.73 -3.72 6.31
N ARG A 423 -3.46 -3.50 6.63
CA ARG A 423 -2.95 -2.39 7.43
C ARG A 423 -3.54 -2.37 8.84
N ASP A 424 -3.62 -3.53 9.47
CA ASP A 424 -4.08 -3.66 10.84
C ASP A 424 -2.95 -3.60 11.89
N GLY A 425 -1.69 -3.53 11.42
CA GLY A 425 -0.50 -3.43 12.25
C GLY A 425 0.00 -4.77 12.79
N THR A 426 -0.41 -5.87 12.18
CA THR A 426 0.03 -7.22 12.55
C THR A 426 0.32 -8.06 11.30
N PHE A 427 1.06 -9.17 11.46
CA PHE A 427 1.26 -10.15 10.40
C PHE A 427 0.42 -11.39 10.66
N SER A 428 -0.61 -11.59 9.88
CA SER A 428 -1.54 -12.71 9.98
C SER A 428 -1.18 -13.86 9.03
N ALA A 429 -1.80 -15.01 9.23
CA ALA A 429 -1.63 -16.16 8.33
C ALA A 429 -2.14 -15.90 6.90
N GLY A 430 -3.14 -15.01 6.75
CA GLY A 430 -3.67 -14.62 5.44
C GLY A 430 -2.73 -13.72 4.62
N GLU A 431 -1.72 -13.19 5.25
CA GLU A 431 -0.76 -12.24 4.68
C GLU A 431 0.58 -12.87 4.36
N ARG A 432 0.70 -14.14 4.68
CA ARG A 432 1.90 -14.94 4.46
C ARG A 432 2.05 -15.36 3.00
N SER A 433 3.29 -15.32 2.52
CA SER A 433 3.67 -15.91 1.23
C SER A 433 3.61 -17.44 1.24
N ALA A 434 3.66 -18.03 0.07
CA ALA A 434 4.06 -19.42 -0.06
C ALA A 434 5.51 -19.59 0.42
N VAL A 435 5.81 -20.75 1.05
CA VAL A 435 7.17 -21.08 1.46
C VAL A 435 7.99 -21.42 0.21
N THR A 436 9.18 -20.85 0.13
CA THR A 436 10.17 -21.14 -0.91
C THR A 436 11.52 -21.50 -0.27
N SER A 437 12.56 -21.69 -1.06
CA SER A 437 13.91 -21.99 -0.60
C SER A 437 14.92 -21.19 -1.38
N CYS A 438 16.06 -20.92 -0.77
CA CYS A 438 17.21 -20.31 -1.46
C CYS A 438 17.78 -21.28 -2.50
N SER A 439 17.95 -20.80 -3.72
CA SER A 439 18.55 -21.58 -4.80
C SER A 439 20.08 -21.60 -4.70
N SER A 440 20.72 -22.51 -5.40
CA SER A 440 22.19 -22.53 -5.52
C SER A 440 22.78 -21.30 -6.20
N ALA A 441 21.96 -20.50 -6.88
CA ALA A 441 22.35 -19.22 -7.47
C ALA A 441 22.25 -18.04 -6.48
N GLY A 442 21.89 -18.30 -5.22
CA GLY A 442 21.76 -17.26 -4.20
C GLY A 442 20.51 -16.40 -4.33
N LYS A 443 19.41 -16.93 -4.88
CA LYS A 443 18.17 -16.20 -5.11
C LYS A 443 16.96 -17.04 -4.77
N ALA A 444 15.91 -16.37 -4.35
CA ALA A 444 14.60 -16.95 -4.16
C ALA A 444 13.50 -16.02 -4.72
N THR A 445 12.39 -16.60 -5.15
CA THR A 445 11.19 -15.86 -5.50
C THR A 445 10.13 -16.09 -4.44
N VAL A 446 9.81 -15.05 -3.69
CA VAL A 446 8.77 -15.08 -2.67
C VAL A 446 7.46 -14.64 -3.30
N THR A 447 6.40 -15.44 -3.12
CA THR A 447 5.11 -15.23 -3.80
C THR A 447 3.98 -15.18 -2.81
N TRP A 448 3.21 -14.10 -2.85
CA TRP A 448 1.99 -13.90 -2.06
C TRP A 448 0.75 -14.05 -2.94
N THR A 449 -0.36 -14.37 -2.31
CA THR A 449 -1.69 -14.18 -2.90
C THR A 449 -2.34 -13.01 -2.16
N VAL A 450 -2.64 -11.94 -2.87
CA VAL A 450 -3.19 -10.72 -2.28
C VAL A 450 -4.57 -11.00 -1.68
N PRO A 451 -4.79 -10.79 -0.38
CA PRO A 451 -6.04 -11.14 0.28
C PRO A 451 -7.19 -10.21 -0.10
N GLN A 452 -8.43 -10.61 0.24
CA GLN A 452 -9.64 -9.87 -0.12
C GLN A 452 -9.82 -8.55 0.64
N ASP A 453 -9.21 -8.41 1.77
CA ASP A 453 -9.24 -7.25 2.65
C ASP A 453 -8.05 -6.31 2.49
N ALA A 454 -7.22 -6.57 1.47
CA ALA A 454 -6.09 -5.71 1.16
C ALA A 454 -6.53 -4.26 0.92
N LYS A 455 -5.74 -3.33 1.43
CA LYS A 455 -5.96 -1.89 1.32
C LYS A 455 -4.82 -1.20 0.59
N ARG A 456 -5.17 -0.22 -0.21
CA ARG A 456 -4.18 0.63 -0.86
C ARG A 456 -3.41 1.46 0.19
N SER A 457 -2.08 1.52 0.07
CA SER A 457 -1.27 2.51 0.75
C SER A 457 -1.31 3.84 -0.01
N THR A 458 -1.16 4.95 0.70
CA THR A 458 -0.96 6.26 0.06
C THR A 458 0.49 6.68 0.24
N ILE A 459 1.10 7.23 -0.80
CA ILE A 459 2.52 7.53 -0.85
C ILE A 459 2.89 8.79 -0.04
N ASN A 460 1.97 9.74 0.07
CA ASN A 460 2.23 11.07 0.62
C ASN A 460 1.33 11.39 1.82
N GLY A 461 1.22 10.51 2.80
CA GLY A 461 0.37 10.79 3.95
C GLY A 461 0.84 10.12 5.23
N ASN A 462 0.86 10.83 6.33
CA ASN A 462 1.13 10.30 7.65
C ASN A 462 0.29 9.04 7.93
N GLY A 463 0.97 7.90 8.17
CA GLY A 463 0.34 6.62 8.50
C GLY A 463 -0.10 5.77 7.31
N ALA A 464 0.45 5.99 6.14
CA ALA A 464 -0.01 5.37 4.91
C ALA A 464 0.82 4.19 4.41
N ALA A 465 2.03 4.03 4.89
CA ALA A 465 2.88 2.88 4.58
C ALA A 465 2.39 1.61 5.26
N THR A 466 2.81 0.48 4.75
CA THR A 466 2.69 -0.81 5.41
C THR A 466 4.05 -1.47 5.50
N PHE A 467 4.11 -2.64 6.10
CA PHE A 467 5.36 -3.33 6.34
C PHE A 467 5.38 -4.69 5.69
N MET A 468 6.59 -5.09 5.28
CA MET A 468 6.91 -6.43 4.83
C MET A 468 7.97 -7.00 5.77
N ARG A 469 7.78 -8.21 6.23
CA ARG A 469 8.76 -9.01 6.93
C ARG A 469 9.19 -10.17 6.05
N LEU A 470 10.47 -10.36 5.89
CA LEU A 470 11.06 -11.54 5.26
C LEU A 470 11.78 -12.36 6.32
N ARG A 471 11.67 -13.67 6.26
CA ARG A 471 12.41 -14.57 7.13
C ARG A 471 12.94 -15.77 6.36
N ILE A 472 14.20 -16.07 6.62
CA ILE A 472 14.83 -17.30 6.19
C ILE A 472 15.15 -18.17 7.42
N THR A 473 14.91 -19.46 7.32
CA THR A 473 15.33 -20.43 8.31
C THR A 473 16.13 -21.54 7.64
N GLY A 474 17.19 -22.00 8.31
CA GLY A 474 17.99 -23.13 7.89
C GLY A 474 17.93 -24.28 8.89
N ALA A 475 18.52 -25.40 8.52
CA ALA A 475 18.69 -26.50 9.46
C ALA A 475 19.58 -26.04 10.61
N PRO A 476 19.14 -26.20 11.87
CA PRO A 476 20.01 -25.88 13.01
C PRO A 476 21.15 -26.88 13.10
N PRO A 477 22.25 -26.53 13.80
CA PRO A 477 23.42 -27.39 13.94
C PRO A 477 23.12 -28.76 14.53
N ASN A 478 21.96 -28.97 15.19
CA ASN A 478 21.58 -30.24 15.82
C ASN A 478 21.03 -31.32 14.84
N GLY A 479 21.10 -31.07 13.53
CA GLY A 479 20.61 -31.99 12.49
C GLY A 479 19.11 -32.06 12.30
N ARG A 480 18.33 -31.17 12.93
CA ARG A 480 16.90 -31.03 12.67
C ARG A 480 16.70 -30.34 11.32
N ALA A 481 15.53 -30.57 10.72
CA ALA A 481 15.14 -29.82 9.52
C ALA A 481 14.93 -28.34 9.85
N ALA A 482 15.08 -27.48 8.84
CA ALA A 482 14.73 -26.06 8.95
C ALA A 482 13.30 -25.88 9.45
N GLU A 483 13.11 -25.01 10.43
CA GLU A 483 11.81 -24.66 10.96
C GLU A 483 10.94 -23.98 9.89
N ASP A 484 9.63 -24.05 10.08
CA ASP A 484 8.72 -23.28 9.23
C ASP A 484 8.70 -21.83 9.71
N PRO A 485 9.08 -20.84 8.90
CA PRO A 485 9.15 -19.44 9.33
C PRO A 485 7.81 -18.95 9.91
N GLN A 486 7.85 -18.30 11.06
CA GLN A 486 6.70 -17.69 11.73
C GLN A 486 6.83 -16.16 11.71
N PRO A 487 5.73 -15.39 11.77
CA PRO A 487 5.80 -13.93 11.71
C PRO A 487 6.46 -13.31 12.94
N THR A 488 6.43 -14.00 14.07
CA THR A 488 7.01 -13.59 15.36
C THR A 488 7.77 -14.73 16.01
N GLY A 489 8.46 -14.45 17.10
CA GLY A 489 9.25 -15.42 17.84
C GLY A 489 10.65 -15.59 17.30
N ILE A 490 11.43 -16.43 17.98
CA ILE A 490 12.85 -16.66 17.70
C ILE A 490 13.03 -17.94 16.88
N ALA A 491 13.66 -17.82 15.73
CA ALA A 491 14.09 -18.95 14.93
C ALA A 491 15.49 -19.44 15.36
N VAL A 492 15.73 -20.73 15.21
CA VAL A 492 16.97 -21.34 15.70
C VAL A 492 18.16 -21.21 14.75
N ASN A 493 17.96 -20.90 13.50
CA ASN A 493 19.01 -20.63 12.53
C ASN A 493 18.41 -19.87 11.35
N GLY A 494 18.82 -18.65 11.11
CA GLY A 494 18.31 -17.84 10.00
C GLY A 494 18.49 -16.36 10.21
N GLU A 495 17.62 -15.60 9.60
CA GLU A 495 17.62 -14.14 9.62
C GLU A 495 16.20 -13.60 9.41
N VAL A 496 15.99 -12.35 9.79
CA VAL A 496 14.74 -11.60 9.58
C VAL A 496 15.06 -10.22 9.05
N GLU A 497 14.36 -9.80 7.99
CA GLU A 497 14.43 -8.44 7.48
C GLU A 497 13.05 -7.81 7.48
N ASP A 498 12.98 -6.54 7.89
CA ASP A 498 11.75 -5.74 7.92
C ASP A 498 11.87 -4.53 7.00
N HIS A 499 10.87 -4.36 6.14
CA HIS A 499 10.87 -3.28 5.16
C HIS A 499 9.58 -2.50 5.18
N GLN A 500 9.68 -1.19 5.15
CA GLN A 500 8.53 -0.36 4.85
C GLN A 500 8.20 -0.44 3.35
N VAL A 501 6.96 -0.78 3.01
CA VAL A 501 6.51 -0.92 1.62
C VAL A 501 5.18 -0.20 1.38
N GLN A 502 4.88 0.01 0.11
CA GLN A 502 3.64 0.63 -0.31
C GLN A 502 2.85 -0.33 -1.19
N VAL A 503 1.56 -0.48 -0.92
CA VAL A 503 0.67 -1.34 -1.69
C VAL A 503 -0.20 -0.47 -2.59
N GLN A 504 -0.12 -0.67 -3.88
CA GLN A 504 -0.89 0.00 -4.90
C GLN A 504 -1.90 -0.98 -5.50
N LEU A 505 -3.19 -0.76 -5.21
CA LEU A 505 -4.31 -1.50 -5.77
C LEU A 505 -5.03 -0.66 -6.82
N PRO A 506 -5.68 -1.27 -7.82
CA PRO A 506 -6.46 -0.52 -8.80
C PRO A 506 -7.59 0.23 -8.10
N ASN A 507 -7.68 1.54 -8.35
CA ASN A 507 -8.68 2.41 -7.77
C ASN A 507 -9.25 3.35 -8.83
N LEU A 508 -10.47 3.78 -8.58
CA LEU A 508 -11.14 4.81 -9.36
C LEU A 508 -11.71 5.88 -8.45
N SER A 509 -11.44 7.13 -8.81
CA SER A 509 -12.22 8.30 -8.38
C SER A 509 -13.11 8.73 -9.54
N LEU A 510 -14.37 8.96 -9.28
CA LEU A 510 -15.33 9.36 -10.32
C LEU A 510 -16.03 10.64 -9.88
N ALA A 511 -15.92 11.69 -10.68
CA ALA A 511 -16.46 12.99 -10.39
C ALA A 511 -17.47 13.43 -11.45
N LYS A 512 -18.49 14.16 -11.03
CA LYS A 512 -19.46 14.81 -11.89
C LYS A 512 -19.15 16.27 -12.06
N GLN A 513 -19.13 16.71 -13.31
CA GLN A 513 -19.15 18.13 -13.66
C GLN A 513 -20.35 18.41 -14.54
N VAL A 514 -21.02 19.53 -14.32
CA VAL A 514 -22.17 19.93 -15.11
C VAL A 514 -21.94 21.31 -15.71
N ASP A 515 -22.07 21.41 -17.03
CA ASP A 515 -22.03 22.65 -17.75
C ASP A 515 -23.47 23.11 -18.03
N ASN A 516 -23.91 24.13 -17.32
CA ASN A 516 -25.26 24.71 -17.39
C ASN A 516 -25.30 25.97 -18.25
N THR A 517 -24.32 26.19 -19.12
CA THR A 517 -24.29 27.39 -19.98
C THR A 517 -25.62 27.56 -20.75
N ALA A 518 -26.21 26.50 -21.28
CA ALA A 518 -27.48 26.53 -21.96
C ALA A 518 -28.70 26.40 -21.03
N ALA A 519 -28.51 25.90 -19.81
CA ALA A 519 -29.63 25.66 -18.87
C ALA A 519 -29.81 26.80 -17.86
N GLY A 520 -28.83 27.65 -17.65
CA GLY A 520 -28.87 28.75 -16.69
C GLY A 520 -29.26 28.27 -15.28
N SER A 521 -30.13 28.97 -14.63
CA SER A 521 -30.64 28.65 -13.29
C SER A 521 -31.59 27.43 -13.24
N LEU A 522 -32.05 26.93 -14.37
CA LEU A 522 -32.90 25.72 -14.47
C LEU A 522 -32.09 24.43 -14.54
N GLY A 523 -30.75 24.54 -14.64
CA GLY A 523 -29.85 23.42 -14.79
C GLY A 523 -29.76 22.53 -13.53
N LEU A 524 -29.27 21.29 -13.74
CA LEU A 524 -29.04 20.33 -12.68
C LEU A 524 -27.68 20.58 -12.01
N SER A 525 -27.56 20.20 -10.76
CA SER A 525 -26.31 20.17 -10.03
C SER A 525 -25.60 18.79 -10.20
N ALA A 526 -24.34 18.70 -9.84
CA ALA A 526 -23.62 17.42 -9.86
C ALA A 526 -24.29 16.35 -8.98
N LYS A 527 -24.90 16.75 -7.87
CA LYS A 527 -25.56 15.85 -6.91
C LYS A 527 -26.87 15.24 -7.43
N ASP A 528 -27.45 15.83 -8.47
CA ASP A 528 -28.65 15.30 -9.10
C ASP A 528 -28.37 14.09 -10.00
N TRP A 529 -27.09 13.71 -10.09
CA TRP A 529 -26.62 12.58 -10.87
C TRP A 529 -25.99 11.54 -9.96
N THR A 530 -26.40 10.29 -10.09
CA THR A 530 -25.74 9.15 -9.51
C THR A 530 -24.77 8.58 -10.54
N LEU A 531 -23.49 8.61 -10.23
CA LEU A 531 -22.45 8.01 -11.05
C LEU A 531 -22.20 6.58 -10.61
N THR A 532 -21.98 5.69 -11.55
CA THR A 532 -21.80 4.26 -11.30
C THR A 532 -20.65 3.74 -12.13
N ALA A 533 -19.76 3.01 -11.49
CA ALA A 533 -18.70 2.25 -12.13
C ALA A 533 -18.94 0.75 -11.91
N THR A 534 -19.17 0.02 -12.98
CA THR A 534 -19.50 -1.41 -12.97
C THR A 534 -18.35 -2.19 -13.61
N PRO A 535 -17.48 -2.82 -12.80
CA PRO A 535 -16.41 -3.65 -13.32
C PRO A 535 -16.97 -4.96 -13.88
N LYS A 536 -16.26 -5.58 -14.80
CA LYS A 536 -16.61 -6.87 -15.37
C LYS A 536 -16.64 -7.99 -14.32
N ARG A 537 -15.88 -7.82 -13.21
CA ARG A 537 -15.84 -8.68 -12.03
C ARG A 537 -15.75 -7.82 -10.78
N GLY A 538 -16.36 -8.25 -9.69
CA GLY A 538 -16.30 -7.52 -8.42
C GLY A 538 -17.54 -6.69 -8.14
N LYS A 539 -17.43 -5.78 -7.18
CA LYS A 539 -18.53 -4.94 -6.73
C LYS A 539 -18.60 -3.66 -7.54
N THR A 540 -19.82 -3.25 -7.86
CA THR A 540 -20.11 -1.94 -8.42
C THR A 540 -19.88 -0.86 -7.37
N ALA A 541 -19.28 0.26 -7.79
CA ALA A 541 -19.16 1.46 -6.99
C ALA A 541 -20.10 2.54 -7.53
N SER A 542 -20.80 3.26 -6.66
CA SER A 542 -21.69 4.35 -7.05
C SER A 542 -21.76 5.44 -5.99
N GLY A 543 -22.07 6.66 -6.43
CA GLY A 543 -22.25 7.81 -5.54
C GLY A 543 -22.98 8.97 -6.22
N ALA A 544 -23.71 9.75 -5.42
CA ALA A 544 -24.36 10.98 -5.87
C ALA A 544 -23.31 12.08 -6.11
N GLY A 545 -23.18 12.53 -7.34
CA GLY A 545 -22.13 13.46 -7.76
C GLY A 545 -20.76 12.82 -7.96
N GLY A 546 -20.61 11.52 -7.65
CA GLY A 546 -19.39 10.78 -7.74
C GLY A 546 -18.92 10.15 -6.42
N PHE A 547 -17.67 9.70 -6.39
CA PHE A 547 -16.99 9.16 -5.22
C PHE A 547 -15.49 9.41 -5.33
N ASP A 548 -14.81 9.64 -4.19
CA ASP A 548 -13.40 10.03 -4.17
C ASP A 548 -12.43 8.87 -4.39
N SER A 549 -12.79 7.67 -3.93
CA SER A 549 -11.95 6.48 -4.09
C SER A 549 -12.80 5.21 -3.92
N ALA A 550 -12.69 4.32 -4.88
CA ALA A 550 -13.23 2.97 -4.78
C ALA A 550 -12.24 1.98 -5.40
N TYR A 551 -11.98 0.89 -4.70
CA TYR A 551 -11.30 -0.24 -5.29
C TYR A 551 -12.17 -0.85 -6.39
N LEU A 552 -11.58 -1.03 -7.57
CA LEU A 552 -12.17 -1.76 -8.69
C LEU A 552 -11.10 -2.68 -9.27
N PRO A 553 -11.38 -3.97 -9.49
CA PRO A 553 -10.37 -4.88 -10.02
C PRO A 553 -9.89 -4.44 -11.41
N GLN A 554 -8.66 -4.82 -11.75
CA GLN A 554 -8.10 -4.54 -13.07
C GLN A 554 -8.99 -5.07 -14.19
N GLY A 555 -8.99 -4.40 -15.33
CA GLY A 555 -9.74 -4.71 -16.53
C GLY A 555 -10.90 -3.76 -16.80
N GLN A 556 -11.78 -4.18 -17.69
CA GLN A 556 -12.83 -3.31 -18.19
C GLN A 556 -13.88 -2.99 -17.14
N THR A 557 -14.13 -1.70 -16.95
CA THR A 557 -15.16 -1.11 -16.10
C THR A 557 -16.05 -0.21 -16.95
N VAL A 558 -17.35 -0.39 -16.85
CA VAL A 558 -18.36 0.48 -17.52
C VAL A 558 -18.68 1.64 -16.58
N LEU A 559 -18.55 2.85 -17.10
CA LEU A 559 -18.93 4.09 -16.42
C LEU A 559 -20.31 4.51 -16.89
N SER A 560 -21.23 4.70 -15.99
CA SER A 560 -22.60 5.10 -16.28
C SER A 560 -23.09 6.13 -15.30
N GLU A 561 -24.17 6.78 -15.67
CA GLU A 561 -24.83 7.77 -14.85
C GLU A 561 -26.34 7.65 -14.95
N SER A 562 -27.04 8.07 -13.93
CA SER A 562 -28.49 8.18 -13.89
C SER A 562 -28.90 9.40 -13.10
N SER A 563 -30.07 9.95 -13.46
CA SER A 563 -30.71 11.02 -12.70
C SER A 563 -32.22 10.73 -12.66
N SER A 564 -32.85 11.02 -11.54
CA SER A 564 -34.30 10.95 -11.39
C SER A 564 -35.02 12.18 -11.98
N SER A 565 -34.27 13.23 -12.32
CA SER A 565 -34.81 14.43 -12.93
C SER A 565 -35.07 14.21 -14.41
N PRO A 566 -36.30 14.48 -14.90
CA PRO A 566 -36.59 14.41 -16.32
C PRO A 566 -35.74 15.38 -17.14
N LYS A 567 -35.23 16.45 -16.56
CA LYS A 567 -34.35 17.43 -17.23
C LYS A 567 -33.02 16.82 -17.68
N SER A 568 -32.66 15.66 -17.14
CA SER A 568 -31.43 14.96 -17.54
C SER A 568 -31.37 14.57 -19.02
N ALA A 569 -32.53 14.42 -19.65
CA ALA A 569 -32.67 14.14 -21.08
C ALA A 569 -32.08 15.26 -21.96
N GLY A 570 -32.05 16.49 -21.46
CA GLY A 570 -31.49 17.65 -22.15
C GLY A 570 -29.97 17.82 -22.05
N TYR A 571 -29.24 16.83 -21.48
CA TYR A 571 -27.80 16.89 -21.32
C TYR A 571 -27.07 15.86 -22.20
N LYS A 572 -25.89 16.25 -22.68
CA LYS A 572 -25.01 15.36 -23.41
C LYS A 572 -23.76 15.07 -22.59
N ALA A 573 -23.52 13.81 -22.35
CA ALA A 573 -22.43 13.36 -21.48
C ALA A 573 -21.16 13.06 -22.25
N THR A 574 -20.02 13.48 -21.69
CA THR A 574 -18.67 13.05 -22.08
C THR A 574 -17.92 12.53 -20.87
N VAL A 575 -16.90 11.71 -21.09
CA VAL A 575 -16.03 11.17 -20.04
C VAL A 575 -14.59 11.33 -20.43
N SER A 576 -13.75 11.72 -19.46
CA SER A 576 -12.31 11.75 -19.57
C SER A 576 -11.69 11.21 -18.28
N CYS A 577 -10.54 10.54 -18.40
CA CYS A 577 -9.83 9.99 -17.26
C CYS A 577 -8.35 10.41 -17.32
N VAL A 578 -7.80 10.70 -16.15
CA VAL A 578 -6.39 11.03 -15.94
C VAL A 578 -5.89 10.26 -14.72
N PRO A 579 -4.57 10.07 -14.53
CA PRO A 579 -4.04 9.56 -13.27
C PRO A 579 -4.50 10.44 -12.09
N HIS A 580 -4.88 9.79 -11.00
CA HIS A 580 -5.25 10.53 -9.79
C HIS A 580 -4.03 11.30 -9.25
N PRO A 581 -4.17 12.53 -8.73
CA PRO A 581 -3.05 13.33 -8.22
C PRO A 581 -2.20 12.63 -7.14
N ASN A 582 -2.83 11.74 -6.37
CA ASN A 582 -2.16 10.92 -5.35
C ASN A 582 -1.71 9.55 -5.89
N SER A 583 -1.66 9.37 -7.19
CA SER A 583 -1.11 8.18 -7.84
C SER A 583 0.33 8.48 -8.28
N ASP A 584 1.26 7.54 -8.02
CA ASP A 584 2.65 7.69 -8.47
C ASP A 584 2.85 7.42 -9.96
N ILE A 585 1.77 7.10 -10.66
CA ILE A 585 1.85 6.77 -12.07
C ILE A 585 2.04 8.04 -12.88
N ARG A 586 3.20 8.18 -13.51
CA ARG A 586 3.49 9.27 -14.45
C ARG A 586 2.95 9.01 -15.86
N THR A 587 2.92 7.74 -16.27
CA THR A 587 2.41 7.31 -17.58
C THR A 587 1.45 6.16 -17.36
N PRO A 588 0.13 6.40 -17.42
CA PRO A 588 -0.85 5.35 -17.15
C PRO A 588 -0.90 4.35 -18.28
N SER A 589 -1.06 3.08 -17.94
CA SER A 589 -1.39 1.99 -18.85
C SER A 589 -2.91 1.83 -19.01
N SER A 590 -3.70 2.38 -18.08
CA SER A 590 -5.16 2.39 -18.18
C SER A 590 -5.63 3.22 -19.38
N THR A 591 -6.62 2.71 -20.08
CA THR A 591 -7.18 3.35 -21.28
C THR A 591 -8.66 3.62 -21.11
N VAL A 592 -9.12 4.79 -21.56
CA VAL A 592 -10.54 5.18 -21.57
C VAL A 592 -11.07 5.20 -23.00
N ASN A 593 -12.22 4.58 -23.20
CA ASN A 593 -13.01 4.76 -24.42
C ASN A 593 -14.18 5.68 -24.13
N SER A 594 -14.07 6.93 -24.54
CA SER A 594 -15.08 7.96 -24.28
C SER A 594 -16.41 7.68 -24.96
N ALA A 595 -16.41 7.03 -26.13
CA ALA A 595 -17.63 6.72 -26.88
C ALA A 595 -18.46 5.63 -26.21
N SER A 596 -17.81 4.57 -25.72
CA SER A 596 -18.48 3.48 -24.98
C SER A 596 -18.55 3.74 -23.47
N LYS A 597 -17.94 4.83 -22.97
CA LYS A 597 -17.81 5.15 -21.55
C LYS A 597 -17.21 3.97 -20.76
N THR A 598 -16.17 3.36 -21.29
CA THR A 598 -15.49 2.25 -20.64
C THR A 598 -14.07 2.64 -20.28
N LEU A 599 -13.62 2.21 -19.11
CA LEU A 599 -12.26 2.32 -18.61
C LEU A 599 -11.67 0.92 -18.54
N ASP A 600 -10.52 0.69 -19.16
CA ASP A 600 -9.70 -0.50 -18.93
C ASP A 600 -8.64 -0.14 -17.88
N LEU A 601 -8.91 -0.53 -16.63
CA LEU A 601 -8.12 -0.17 -15.46
C LEU A 601 -6.95 -1.13 -15.33
N ALA A 602 -5.74 -0.60 -15.29
CA ALA A 602 -4.53 -1.40 -15.13
C ALA A 602 -4.23 -1.72 -13.66
N THR A 603 -3.40 -2.75 -13.44
CA THR A 603 -2.99 -3.23 -12.12
C THR A 603 -2.35 -2.11 -11.30
N GLY A 604 -2.83 -1.93 -10.08
CA GLY A 604 -2.29 -0.94 -9.13
C GLY A 604 -2.61 0.51 -9.44
N GLU A 605 -3.11 0.83 -10.62
CA GLU A 605 -3.34 2.20 -11.03
C GLU A 605 -4.54 2.84 -10.34
N TRP A 606 -4.41 4.10 -9.99
CA TRP A 606 -5.50 4.92 -9.48
C TRP A 606 -5.83 6.00 -10.50
N MET A 607 -6.99 5.87 -11.13
CA MET A 607 -7.46 6.82 -12.13
C MET A 607 -8.52 7.75 -11.55
N GLN A 608 -8.52 8.98 -12.01
CA GLN A 608 -9.59 9.96 -11.77
C GLN A 608 -10.35 10.18 -13.07
N CYS A 609 -11.61 9.77 -13.11
CA CYS A 609 -12.49 10.02 -14.24
C CYS A 609 -13.45 11.16 -13.93
N THR A 610 -13.68 12.00 -14.91
CA THR A 610 -14.68 13.08 -14.85
C THR A 610 -15.74 12.86 -15.93
N MET A 611 -16.99 12.76 -15.52
CA MET A 611 -18.13 12.77 -16.42
C MET A 611 -18.69 14.20 -16.48
N VAL A 612 -18.63 14.79 -17.66
CA VAL A 612 -19.10 16.15 -17.91
C VAL A 612 -20.43 16.08 -18.66
N ASN A 613 -21.48 16.63 -18.07
CA ASN A 613 -22.77 16.77 -18.73
C ASN A 613 -22.97 18.23 -19.15
N THR A 614 -23.10 18.44 -20.44
CA THR A 614 -23.33 19.76 -21.03
C THR A 614 -24.81 19.89 -21.42
N ALA A 615 -25.50 20.85 -20.83
CA ALA A 615 -26.84 21.20 -21.21
C ALA A 615 -26.91 21.60 -22.68
N GLN A 616 -27.80 20.97 -23.43
CA GLN A 616 -27.97 21.28 -24.85
C GLN A 616 -28.90 22.47 -25.01
N PRO A 617 -28.58 23.44 -25.90
CA PRO A 617 -29.51 24.44 -26.30
C PRO A 617 -30.78 23.78 -26.83
N GLY A 618 -31.92 24.37 -26.50
CA GLY A 618 -33.20 23.84 -26.93
C GLY A 618 -33.80 24.59 -28.11
N GLN A 619 -35.00 24.18 -28.48
CA GLN A 619 -35.82 24.82 -29.48
C GLN A 619 -37.27 25.02 -28.99
N VAL A 620 -37.93 26.04 -29.49
CA VAL A 620 -39.35 26.32 -29.23
C VAL A 620 -40.13 26.17 -30.52
N VAL A 621 -41.22 25.43 -30.46
CA VAL A 621 -42.12 25.22 -31.60
C VAL A 621 -43.54 25.63 -31.26
N TRP A 622 -44.28 26.08 -32.25
CA TRP A 622 -45.73 26.33 -32.17
C TRP A 622 -46.36 26.27 -33.53
N SER A 623 -47.70 26.27 -33.57
CA SER A 623 -48.41 26.29 -34.84
C SER A 623 -49.48 27.42 -34.88
N LYS A 624 -49.70 27.92 -36.02
CA LYS A 624 -50.71 28.88 -36.35
C LYS A 624 -51.77 28.30 -37.27
N VAL A 625 -53.04 28.39 -36.86
CA VAL A 625 -54.19 27.87 -37.65
C VAL A 625 -55.27 28.85 -37.77
N ASP A 626 -56.15 28.59 -38.73
CA ASP A 626 -57.45 29.31 -38.84
C ASP A 626 -58.55 28.65 -37.94
N ASP A 627 -59.72 29.24 -37.92
CA ASP A 627 -60.89 28.75 -37.21
C ASP A 627 -61.46 27.40 -37.69
N ALA A 628 -60.95 26.87 -38.80
CA ALA A 628 -61.24 25.56 -39.36
C ALA A 628 -60.11 24.54 -39.02
N GLY A 629 -59.05 24.96 -38.36
CA GLY A 629 -57.84 24.12 -37.98
C GLY A 629 -56.84 23.97 -39.10
N ASN A 630 -56.89 24.71 -40.18
CA ASN A 630 -55.93 24.67 -41.24
C ASN A 630 -54.68 25.53 -40.90
N PRO A 631 -53.49 25.11 -41.28
CA PRO A 631 -52.29 25.92 -41.10
C PRO A 631 -52.44 27.30 -41.80
N LEU A 632 -52.04 28.35 -41.07
CA LEU A 632 -52.23 29.72 -41.51
C LEU A 632 -50.88 30.44 -41.63
N ALA A 633 -50.44 30.70 -42.87
CA ALA A 633 -49.23 31.42 -43.19
C ALA A 633 -49.35 32.94 -43.02
N GLY A 634 -48.17 33.57 -42.98
CA GLY A 634 -48.06 35.05 -43.08
C GLY A 634 -48.25 35.77 -41.77
N THR A 635 -48.16 35.13 -40.68
CA THR A 635 -48.22 35.72 -39.32
C THR A 635 -46.86 36.17 -38.84
N VAL A 636 -46.80 37.11 -37.91
CA VAL A 636 -45.61 37.55 -37.17
C VAL A 636 -45.92 37.40 -35.70
N PHE A 637 -45.01 36.82 -35.00
CA PHE A 637 -45.02 36.68 -33.55
C PHE A 637 -43.86 37.42 -32.88
N THR A 638 -44.09 37.87 -31.65
CA THR A 638 -43.02 38.19 -30.72
C THR A 638 -42.80 37.02 -29.82
N LEU A 639 -41.58 36.41 -29.86
CA LEU A 639 -41.07 35.46 -28.90
C LEU A 639 -40.36 36.24 -27.80
N ALA A 640 -40.84 36.18 -26.57
CA ALA A 640 -40.28 36.89 -25.43
C ALA A 640 -39.76 35.90 -24.37
N SER A 641 -38.62 36.21 -23.79
CA SER A 641 -37.99 35.46 -22.68
C SER A 641 -36.92 36.32 -22.04
N PRO A 642 -36.78 36.27 -20.68
CA PRO A 642 -35.62 36.83 -19.99
C PRO A 642 -34.30 36.19 -20.45
N ALA A 643 -34.36 34.99 -21.01
CA ALA A 643 -33.18 34.27 -21.51
C ALA A 643 -32.70 34.73 -22.89
N LEU A 644 -33.48 35.54 -23.58
CA LEU A 644 -33.08 36.13 -24.86
C LEU A 644 -32.29 37.42 -24.67
N ASN A 645 -31.25 37.59 -25.48
CA ASN A 645 -30.56 38.86 -25.57
C ASN A 645 -31.52 39.95 -26.09
N GLY A 646 -31.77 40.98 -25.28
CA GLY A 646 -32.78 42.00 -25.58
C GLY A 646 -34.22 41.66 -25.13
N GLY A 647 -34.41 40.47 -24.48
CA GLY A 647 -35.71 40.10 -23.87
C GLY A 647 -36.76 39.62 -24.84
N GLN A 648 -36.65 39.91 -26.13
CA GLN A 648 -37.62 39.52 -27.13
C GLN A 648 -37.04 39.42 -28.55
N LYS A 649 -37.72 38.66 -29.42
CA LYS A 649 -37.32 38.45 -30.81
C LYS A 649 -38.57 38.38 -31.69
N GLU A 650 -38.58 39.11 -32.80
CA GLU A 650 -39.60 38.98 -33.80
C GLU A 650 -39.41 37.71 -34.65
N VAL A 651 -40.46 36.97 -34.87
CA VAL A 651 -40.48 35.71 -35.62
C VAL A 651 -41.54 35.79 -36.72
N THR A 652 -41.08 35.89 -37.94
CA THR A 652 -41.91 35.85 -39.14
C THR A 652 -41.93 34.43 -39.71
N ASP A 653 -43.14 33.98 -40.13
CA ASP A 653 -43.36 32.66 -40.71
C ASP A 653 -42.44 32.42 -41.94
N CYS A 654 -41.62 31.39 -41.87
CA CYS A 654 -40.75 30.99 -42.98
C CYS A 654 -41.49 30.06 -43.92
N VAL A 655 -42.10 30.61 -44.93
CA VAL A 655 -42.79 29.80 -45.94
C VAL A 655 -41.90 29.54 -47.13
N VAL A 656 -41.56 28.26 -47.37
CA VAL A 656 -40.73 27.85 -48.50
C VAL A 656 -41.62 27.30 -49.62
N THR A 657 -41.61 28.01 -50.72
CA THR A 657 -42.32 27.64 -51.96
C THR A 657 -41.30 27.19 -53.04
N GLY A 658 -41.67 26.25 -53.90
CA GLY A 658 -40.84 25.84 -55.04
C GLY A 658 -39.81 24.75 -54.71
N GLY A 659 -40.06 23.82 -53.77
CA GLY A 659 -39.30 22.59 -53.60
C GLY A 659 -38.03 22.74 -52.74
N LYS A 660 -37.77 23.87 -52.12
CA LYS A 660 -36.74 24.05 -51.12
C LYS A 660 -37.24 23.51 -49.76
N ALA A 661 -36.45 22.66 -49.15
CA ALA A 661 -36.80 22.04 -47.85
C ALA A 661 -36.28 22.83 -46.62
N THR A 662 -35.61 23.95 -46.79
CA THR A 662 -34.97 24.72 -45.70
C THR A 662 -35.27 26.20 -45.80
N CYS A 663 -35.41 26.81 -44.67
CA CYS A 663 -35.59 28.26 -44.55
C CYS A 663 -34.36 29.03 -45.06
N PRO A 664 -34.51 30.25 -45.59
CA PRO A 664 -33.37 31.08 -45.97
C PRO A 664 -32.40 31.32 -44.81
N ASN A 665 -31.09 31.44 -45.12
CA ASN A 665 -30.11 31.78 -44.11
C ASN A 665 -30.46 33.08 -43.39
N GLY A 666 -30.44 33.05 -42.08
CA GLY A 666 -30.80 34.21 -41.23
C GLY A 666 -32.27 34.28 -40.84
N SER A 667 -33.14 33.40 -41.35
CA SER A 667 -34.48 33.28 -40.85
C SER A 667 -34.49 32.88 -39.37
N VAL A 668 -35.32 33.58 -38.58
CA VAL A 668 -35.48 33.25 -37.18
C VAL A 668 -36.31 31.98 -37.02
N ASP A 669 -37.36 31.86 -37.82
CA ASP A 669 -38.10 30.63 -37.96
C ASP A 669 -37.34 29.65 -38.86
N GLN A 670 -37.21 28.42 -38.37
CA GLN A 670 -36.50 27.35 -39.07
C GLN A 670 -37.45 26.24 -39.58
N ASP A 671 -38.78 26.36 -39.37
CA ASP A 671 -39.77 25.45 -39.94
C ASP A 671 -40.20 25.93 -41.32
N PRO A 672 -39.93 25.20 -42.42
CA PRO A 672 -40.25 25.65 -43.74
C PRO A 672 -41.77 25.51 -44.10
N ARG A 673 -42.56 24.93 -43.22
CA ARG A 673 -43.98 24.70 -43.46
C ARG A 673 -44.81 25.91 -43.07
N ALA A 674 -45.68 26.34 -43.93
CA ALA A 674 -46.56 27.43 -43.65
C ALA A 674 -47.40 27.27 -42.37
N GLY A 675 -47.37 28.27 -41.50
CA GLY A 675 -48.06 28.27 -40.21
C GLY A 675 -47.43 27.39 -39.13
N PHE A 676 -46.25 26.84 -39.36
CA PHE A 676 -45.47 26.13 -38.35
C PHE A 676 -44.20 26.94 -38.05
N PHE A 677 -43.85 27.03 -36.77
CA PHE A 677 -42.74 27.83 -36.30
C PHE A 677 -41.76 26.97 -35.50
N LYS A 678 -40.45 27.20 -35.70
CA LYS A 678 -39.36 26.54 -34.96
C LYS A 678 -38.20 27.52 -34.77
N VAL A 679 -37.92 27.89 -33.54
CA VAL A 679 -36.78 28.71 -33.16
C VAL A 679 -35.78 27.87 -32.40
N VAL A 680 -34.52 27.78 -32.86
CA VAL A 680 -33.47 26.91 -32.38
C VAL A 680 -32.36 27.64 -31.62
N GLY A 681 -31.53 26.91 -30.89
CA GLY A 681 -30.35 27.48 -30.22
C GLY A 681 -30.69 28.30 -28.98
N LEU A 682 -31.81 27.99 -28.34
CA LEU A 682 -32.34 28.72 -27.19
C LEU A 682 -31.82 28.17 -25.88
N THR A 683 -31.50 29.06 -24.93
CA THR A 683 -31.20 28.67 -23.53
C THR A 683 -32.49 28.31 -22.81
N TRP A 684 -32.37 27.46 -21.78
CA TRP A 684 -33.57 27.12 -20.99
C TRP A 684 -34.10 28.31 -20.25
N GLY A 685 -35.40 28.39 -20.17
CA GLY A 685 -36.10 29.52 -19.56
C GLY A 685 -37.58 29.54 -19.89
N GLU A 686 -38.28 30.51 -19.35
CA GLU A 686 -39.67 30.73 -19.68
C GLU A 686 -39.76 31.48 -21.03
N TYR A 687 -40.60 30.96 -21.94
CA TYR A 687 -40.82 31.54 -23.27
C TYR A 687 -42.32 31.80 -23.45
N SER A 688 -42.60 32.96 -24.01
CA SER A 688 -43.97 33.32 -24.39
C SER A 688 -44.02 33.80 -25.83
N ILE A 689 -45.08 33.51 -26.54
CA ILE A 689 -45.40 34.02 -27.86
C ILE A 689 -46.65 34.83 -27.86
N THR A 690 -46.64 35.92 -28.54
CA THR A 690 -47.80 36.78 -28.79
C THR A 690 -47.82 37.15 -30.27
N GLU A 691 -48.97 37.01 -30.91
CA GLU A 691 -49.13 37.43 -32.31
C GLU A 691 -49.08 38.95 -32.40
N THR A 692 -48.27 39.49 -33.27
CA THR A 692 -48.13 40.94 -33.48
C THR A 692 -48.69 41.37 -34.82
N GLN A 693 -48.81 40.45 -35.74
CA GLN A 693 -49.45 40.70 -37.05
C GLN A 693 -50.19 39.47 -37.51
N ALA A 694 -51.49 39.65 -37.72
CA ALA A 694 -52.35 38.64 -38.34
C ALA A 694 -52.22 38.66 -39.86
N PRO A 695 -52.43 37.55 -40.57
CA PRO A 695 -52.63 37.59 -42.00
C PRO A 695 -53.85 38.36 -42.45
N ALA A 696 -53.76 38.85 -43.63
CA ALA A 696 -54.94 39.61 -44.21
C ALA A 696 -56.17 38.76 -44.18
N GLY A 697 -57.27 39.29 -43.66
CA GLY A 697 -58.53 38.61 -43.55
C GLY A 697 -58.78 37.89 -42.22
N TYR A 698 -57.96 38.03 -41.28
CA TYR A 698 -58.08 37.40 -39.98
C TYR A 698 -57.98 38.43 -38.85
N HIS A 699 -58.63 38.11 -37.75
CA HIS A 699 -58.47 38.89 -36.53
C HIS A 699 -57.12 38.54 -35.86
N LEU A 700 -56.44 39.55 -35.35
CA LEU A 700 -55.28 39.39 -34.51
C LEU A 700 -55.69 38.63 -33.24
N SER A 701 -54.99 37.57 -32.95
CA SER A 701 -55.16 36.83 -31.68
C SER A 701 -54.55 37.60 -30.53
N SER A 702 -55.30 37.74 -29.46
CA SER A 702 -54.84 38.29 -28.19
C SER A 702 -54.25 37.19 -27.27
N THR A 703 -54.16 35.98 -27.75
CA THR A 703 -53.68 34.85 -26.99
C THR A 703 -52.16 34.92 -26.83
N THR A 704 -51.67 34.90 -25.57
CA THR A 704 -50.28 34.70 -25.24
C THR A 704 -50.15 33.29 -24.70
N LEU A 705 -49.26 32.51 -25.29
CA LEU A 705 -48.92 31.17 -24.81
C LEU A 705 -47.59 31.27 -24.09
N THR A 706 -47.52 30.78 -22.84
CA THR A 706 -46.31 30.81 -22.01
C THR A 706 -46.02 29.42 -21.46
N LYS A 707 -44.78 28.91 -21.63
CA LYS A 707 -44.29 27.66 -21.05
C LYS A 707 -42.79 27.73 -20.83
N THR A 708 -42.26 26.80 -20.06
CA THR A 708 -40.84 26.73 -19.69
C THR A 708 -40.12 25.65 -20.51
N LEU A 709 -39.06 26.05 -21.19
CA LEU A 709 -38.07 25.16 -21.78
C LEU A 709 -37.06 24.75 -20.68
N ASP A 710 -37.00 23.48 -20.36
CA ASP A 710 -36.14 23.01 -19.23
C ASP A 710 -35.40 21.71 -19.50
N GLY A 711 -35.33 21.25 -20.71
CA GLY A 711 -34.66 20.03 -21.09
C GLY A 711 -35.41 18.73 -20.82
N SER A 712 -36.62 18.79 -20.22
CA SER A 712 -37.34 17.59 -19.79
C SER A 712 -38.10 16.85 -20.93
N ALA A 713 -38.14 17.42 -22.12
CA ALA A 713 -38.87 16.84 -23.24
C ALA A 713 -38.04 16.90 -24.53
N PRO A 714 -37.41 15.81 -24.93
CA PRO A 714 -36.95 15.66 -26.30
C PRO A 714 -38.14 15.57 -27.27
N ALA A 715 -37.97 16.02 -28.51
CA ALA A 715 -39.01 15.91 -29.52
C ALA A 715 -39.41 14.44 -29.74
N ALA A 716 -40.66 14.12 -29.46
CA ALA A 716 -41.15 12.76 -29.65
C ALA A 716 -41.07 12.41 -31.15
N GLY A 717 -40.27 11.36 -31.45
CA GLY A 717 -40.23 10.75 -32.78
C GLY A 717 -39.15 11.28 -33.72
N THR A 718 -38.15 12.00 -33.25
CA THR A 718 -36.98 12.39 -34.05
C THR A 718 -35.70 11.84 -33.37
N ASP A 719 -34.68 11.46 -34.16
CA ASP A 719 -33.33 11.13 -33.68
C ASP A 719 -32.59 12.36 -33.14
N ASP A 720 -33.30 13.47 -32.91
CA ASP A 720 -32.75 14.74 -32.45
C ASP A 720 -32.95 14.87 -30.94
N ASP A 721 -31.94 14.67 -30.19
CA ASP A 721 -31.90 14.80 -28.71
C ASP A 721 -32.05 16.25 -28.22
N THR A 722 -32.45 17.18 -29.09
CA THR A 722 -32.60 18.60 -28.77
C THR A 722 -33.82 18.84 -27.90
N PRO A 723 -33.67 19.44 -26.71
CA PRO A 723 -34.79 19.81 -25.86
C PRO A 723 -35.80 20.68 -26.63
N THR A 724 -37.05 20.24 -26.71
CA THR A 724 -38.09 20.88 -27.52
C THR A 724 -39.26 21.31 -26.65
N LEU A 725 -39.57 22.60 -26.69
CA LEU A 725 -40.76 23.17 -26.05
C LEU A 725 -41.81 23.40 -27.07
N ASP A 726 -42.93 22.69 -27.01
CA ASP A 726 -44.14 22.99 -27.79
C ASP A 726 -45.04 23.97 -27.02
N LEU A 727 -45.11 25.19 -27.49
CA LEU A 727 -46.01 26.23 -26.92
C LEU A 727 -47.46 25.92 -27.20
N GLY A 728 -47.75 25.20 -28.29
CA GLY A 728 -49.09 24.86 -28.68
C GLY A 728 -49.57 25.55 -29.96
N GLN A 729 -50.85 25.79 -30.05
CA GLN A 729 -51.51 26.30 -31.26
C GLN A 729 -52.18 27.66 -31.00
N VAL A 730 -51.98 28.61 -31.88
CA VAL A 730 -52.70 29.92 -31.90
C VAL A 730 -53.65 29.95 -33.09
N THR A 731 -54.92 30.30 -32.78
CA THR A 731 -56.01 30.33 -33.74
C THR A 731 -56.38 31.72 -34.06
N ASN A 732 -56.61 32.10 -35.36
CA ASN A 732 -57.24 33.31 -35.79
C ASN A 732 -58.56 33.01 -36.40
N THR A 733 -59.49 33.88 -36.07
CA THR A 733 -60.85 33.83 -36.65
C THR A 733 -60.92 34.70 -37.91
N ARG A 734 -61.56 34.13 -38.92
CA ARG A 734 -61.76 34.88 -40.19
C ARG A 734 -62.62 36.10 -39.96
N ILE A 735 -62.27 37.22 -40.63
CA ILE A 735 -63.11 38.41 -40.72
C ILE A 735 -64.20 38.04 -41.65
N LYS A 736 -65.40 38.30 -41.22
CA LYS A 736 -66.65 38.06 -41.96
C LYS A 736 -67.50 39.29 -41.99
N GLY A 737 -68.25 39.47 -43.10
CA GLY A 737 -69.20 40.50 -43.31
C GLY A 737 -70.46 39.98 -44.00
N SER A 738 -71.30 40.87 -44.51
CA SER A 738 -72.49 40.57 -45.25
C SER A 738 -72.69 41.54 -46.42
N ALA A 739 -73.41 41.12 -47.43
CA ALA A 739 -73.74 42.01 -48.52
C ALA A 739 -75.29 41.96 -48.76
N THR A 740 -75.79 43.08 -49.08
CA THR A 740 -77.25 43.22 -49.34
C THR A 740 -77.47 44.03 -50.66
N TRP A 741 -78.42 43.61 -51.44
CA TRP A 741 -78.79 44.35 -52.62
C TRP A 741 -80.22 44.01 -52.99
N THR A 742 -80.84 44.79 -53.84
CA THR A 742 -82.23 44.62 -54.32
C THR A 742 -82.26 44.62 -55.85
N LYS A 743 -82.95 43.65 -56.44
CA LYS A 743 -83.25 43.65 -57.84
C LYS A 743 -84.61 44.33 -58.02
N THR A 744 -84.60 45.42 -58.77
CA THR A 744 -85.80 46.26 -58.97
C THR A 744 -86.15 46.40 -60.43
N ASP A 745 -87.45 46.70 -60.69
CA ASP A 745 -87.94 47.14 -61.97
C ASP A 745 -87.59 48.64 -62.27
N GLU A 746 -87.98 49.12 -63.39
CA GLU A 746 -87.73 50.53 -63.76
C GLU A 746 -88.40 51.62 -62.87
N ARG A 747 -89.34 51.19 -62.06
CA ARG A 747 -90.08 52.03 -61.12
C ARG A 747 -89.50 51.90 -59.67
N GLY A 748 -88.50 51.08 -59.50
CA GLY A 748 -87.85 50.84 -58.19
C GLY A 748 -88.56 49.77 -57.31
N ASN A 749 -89.49 48.97 -57.86
CA ASN A 749 -90.20 47.95 -57.10
C ASN A 749 -89.36 46.65 -57.14
N PRO A 750 -89.18 45.92 -56.03
CA PRO A 750 -88.42 44.67 -55.97
C PRO A 750 -89.06 43.62 -56.84
N ILE A 751 -88.30 42.91 -57.70
CA ILE A 751 -88.70 41.88 -58.58
C ILE A 751 -88.07 40.52 -58.34
N LYS A 752 -88.80 39.50 -58.12
CA LYS A 752 -88.35 38.14 -57.79
C LYS A 752 -87.86 37.37 -58.95
N GLY A 753 -86.94 36.33 -58.66
CA GLY A 753 -86.52 35.31 -59.60
C GLY A 753 -85.23 35.60 -60.33
N ALA A 754 -84.45 36.57 -59.91
CA ALA A 754 -83.12 36.80 -60.45
C ALA A 754 -82.09 35.76 -59.85
N GLN A 755 -81.12 35.48 -60.68
CA GLN A 755 -79.91 34.72 -60.18
C GLN A 755 -78.69 35.54 -60.43
N TRP A 756 -77.76 35.44 -59.47
CA TRP A 756 -76.52 36.14 -59.51
C TRP A 756 -75.37 35.14 -59.39
N SER A 757 -74.25 35.49 -59.98
CA SER A 757 -72.99 34.84 -59.69
C SER A 757 -72.10 35.69 -58.79
N LEU A 758 -71.68 35.13 -57.69
CA LEU A 758 -70.67 35.70 -56.83
C LEU A 758 -69.36 35.04 -57.12
N ILE A 759 -68.38 35.79 -57.58
CA ILE A 759 -67.08 35.27 -58.00
C ILE A 759 -65.98 35.92 -57.14
N PRO A 760 -65.18 35.17 -56.31
CA PRO A 760 -64.10 35.78 -55.63
C PRO A 760 -63.13 36.43 -56.61
N LEU A 761 -62.51 37.54 -56.19
CA LEU A 761 -61.40 38.20 -56.92
C LEU A 761 -60.09 37.92 -56.25
N ASP A 762 -59.06 37.66 -57.03
CA ASP A 762 -57.71 37.54 -56.48
C ASP A 762 -57.19 38.93 -56.03
N SER A 763 -55.95 38.94 -55.40
CA SER A 763 -55.29 40.16 -54.93
C SER A 763 -55.03 41.19 -56.04
N ASN A 764 -55.12 40.80 -57.30
CA ASN A 764 -54.99 41.69 -58.47
C ASN A 764 -56.36 42.08 -59.04
N GLY A 765 -57.44 41.71 -58.36
CA GLY A 765 -58.80 42.05 -58.82
C GLY A 765 -59.27 41.13 -59.97
N ARG A 766 -58.64 39.98 -60.26
CA ARG A 766 -59.04 39.10 -61.37
C ARG A 766 -60.04 38.07 -60.82
N PRO A 767 -61.07 37.81 -61.56
CA PRO A 767 -62.11 36.83 -61.24
C PRO A 767 -61.49 35.38 -61.10
N GLN A 768 -62.05 34.65 -60.15
CA GLN A 768 -61.75 33.23 -59.90
C GLN A 768 -62.98 32.39 -60.28
N PRO A 769 -63.24 32.11 -61.55
CA PRO A 769 -64.42 31.45 -62.01
C PRO A 769 -64.73 30.09 -61.41
N ASP A 770 -63.73 29.36 -61.13
CA ASP A 770 -63.81 28.01 -60.51
C ASP A 770 -64.40 28.04 -59.09
N GLN A 771 -64.42 29.18 -58.47
CA GLN A 771 -65.01 29.42 -57.16
C GLN A 771 -66.37 30.21 -57.19
N ALA A 772 -66.89 30.36 -58.34
CA ALA A 772 -68.13 31.02 -58.51
C ALA A 772 -69.32 30.33 -57.79
N ARG A 773 -70.14 31.12 -57.09
CA ARG A 773 -71.30 30.63 -56.36
C ARG A 773 -72.52 31.28 -56.96
N THR A 774 -73.56 30.45 -57.27
CA THR A 774 -74.83 30.93 -57.78
C THR A 774 -75.73 31.31 -56.60
N ILE A 775 -76.23 32.51 -56.63
CA ILE A 775 -77.19 33.03 -55.67
C ILE A 775 -78.51 33.12 -56.36
N THR A 776 -79.50 32.46 -55.78
CA THR A 776 -80.90 32.49 -56.30
C THR A 776 -81.80 33.18 -55.31
N ASP A 777 -82.65 34.07 -55.81
CA ASP A 777 -83.59 34.81 -55.03
C ASP A 777 -84.45 33.89 -54.15
N CYS A 778 -84.37 34.14 -52.81
CA CYS A 778 -85.17 33.40 -51.84
C CYS A 778 -86.44 34.12 -51.60
N VAL A 779 -87.58 33.50 -51.91
CA VAL A 779 -88.90 34.10 -51.71
C VAL A 779 -89.67 33.34 -50.63
N GLY A 780 -90.00 34.04 -49.58
CA GLY A 780 -90.65 33.45 -48.42
C GLY A 780 -89.63 32.86 -47.39
N THR A 781 -89.80 31.60 -47.02
CA THR A 781 -88.86 30.87 -46.18
C THR A 781 -87.72 30.34 -46.99
N CYS A 782 -86.48 30.82 -46.71
CA CYS A 782 -85.29 30.35 -47.38
C CYS A 782 -85.04 28.92 -47.04
N ALA A 783 -84.68 28.12 -48.07
CA ALA A 783 -84.28 26.74 -47.84
C ALA A 783 -82.92 26.64 -47.04
N GLN A 784 -82.75 25.66 -46.26
CA GLN A 784 -81.51 25.42 -45.56
C GLN A 784 -80.33 25.28 -46.57
N GLY A 785 -79.32 26.06 -46.44
CA GLY A 785 -78.17 26.10 -47.35
C GLY A 785 -78.34 27.12 -48.51
N SER A 786 -79.40 27.88 -48.57
CA SER A 786 -79.54 29.03 -49.46
C SER A 786 -78.48 30.08 -49.14
N LEU A 787 -77.84 30.58 -50.22
CA LEU A 787 -76.90 31.69 -50.06
C LEU A 787 -77.58 33.02 -49.80
N ASP A 788 -78.75 33.22 -50.38
CA ASP A 788 -79.63 34.32 -50.08
C ASP A 788 -80.42 33.97 -48.79
N THR A 789 -80.36 34.79 -47.82
CA THR A 789 -81.06 34.66 -46.51
C THR A 789 -82.21 35.71 -46.34
N ASP A 790 -82.46 36.55 -47.33
CA ASP A 790 -83.56 37.47 -47.29
C ASP A 790 -84.77 36.89 -47.98
N GLY A 791 -85.88 36.67 -47.26
CA GLY A 791 -87.10 36.07 -47.75
C GLY A 791 -87.96 37.03 -48.50
N ASN A 792 -87.59 38.28 -48.64
CA ASN A 792 -88.37 39.24 -49.41
C ASN A 792 -88.17 39.10 -50.94
N PRO A 793 -89.16 39.05 -51.72
CA PRO A 793 -89.00 38.91 -53.18
C PRO A 793 -88.08 40.02 -53.78
N GLY A 794 -87.00 39.63 -54.45
CA GLY A 794 -86.10 40.51 -55.12
C GLY A 794 -85.05 41.21 -54.22
N ALA A 795 -85.13 40.96 -52.94
CA ALA A 795 -84.16 41.42 -51.96
C ALA A 795 -83.14 40.24 -51.71
N PHE A 796 -81.86 40.54 -51.61
CA PHE A 796 -80.78 39.59 -51.40
C PHE A 796 -79.97 39.93 -50.17
N LYS A 797 -79.63 38.96 -49.39
CA LYS A 797 -78.73 39.10 -48.26
C LYS A 797 -77.77 37.85 -48.16
N LEU A 798 -76.55 38.08 -48.39
CA LEU A 798 -75.50 37.13 -48.12
C LEU A 798 -74.95 37.37 -46.71
N ALA A 799 -75.09 36.38 -45.84
CA ALA A 799 -74.46 36.40 -44.53
C ALA A 799 -73.12 35.66 -44.58
N GLU A 800 -72.31 35.95 -43.61
CA GLU A 800 -71.00 35.21 -43.37
C GLU A 800 -70.04 35.21 -44.58
N LEU A 801 -70.07 36.34 -45.38
CA LEU A 801 -69.15 36.51 -46.47
C LEU A 801 -67.77 36.83 -45.99
N GLY A 802 -66.76 35.94 -46.34
CA GLY A 802 -65.42 36.16 -45.91
C GLY A 802 -64.76 37.41 -46.40
N TYR A 803 -63.65 37.79 -45.71
CA TYR A 803 -62.79 38.93 -46.15
C TYR A 803 -62.34 38.75 -47.61
N GLY A 804 -62.35 39.80 -48.35
CA GLY A 804 -61.91 39.79 -49.76
C GLY A 804 -62.88 40.59 -50.65
N SER A 805 -62.47 40.63 -51.89
CA SER A 805 -63.33 41.27 -52.91
C SER A 805 -63.97 40.21 -53.79
N TYR A 806 -65.21 40.52 -54.18
CA TYR A 806 -66.03 39.63 -54.99
C TYR A 806 -66.62 40.41 -56.14
N GLY A 807 -66.65 39.77 -57.31
CA GLY A 807 -67.47 40.25 -58.43
C GLY A 807 -68.88 39.68 -58.36
N LEU A 808 -69.90 40.48 -58.31
CA LEU A 808 -71.30 40.14 -58.36
C LEU A 808 -71.88 40.48 -59.70
N MET A 809 -72.42 39.48 -60.39
CA MET A 809 -73.00 39.70 -61.73
C MET A 809 -74.34 38.94 -61.86
N GLU A 810 -75.37 39.57 -62.45
CA GLU A 810 -76.63 38.85 -62.77
C GLU A 810 -76.39 37.80 -63.84
N THR A 811 -76.84 36.59 -63.64
CA THR A 811 -76.68 35.47 -64.61
C THR A 811 -77.97 34.97 -65.15
N LYS A 812 -79.08 35.28 -64.52
CA LYS A 812 -80.47 35.11 -64.97
C LYS A 812 -81.37 36.17 -64.48
N PRO A 813 -81.98 36.90 -65.45
CA PRO A 813 -82.97 37.96 -65.10
C PRO A 813 -84.27 37.31 -64.66
N PRO A 814 -85.13 38.07 -63.87
CA PRO A 814 -86.49 37.73 -63.64
C PRO A 814 -87.28 37.52 -64.96
N THR A 815 -88.29 36.66 -64.98
CA THR A 815 -89.09 36.40 -66.16
C THR A 815 -89.72 37.68 -66.69
N GLY A 816 -89.47 38.00 -67.97
CA GLY A 816 -89.96 39.19 -68.61
C GLY A 816 -89.05 40.43 -68.63
N TYR A 817 -87.92 40.31 -68.07
CA TYR A 817 -86.87 41.34 -67.95
C TYR A 817 -85.59 40.97 -68.73
N ILE A 818 -84.85 42.02 -69.11
CA ILE A 818 -83.51 41.83 -69.81
C ILE A 818 -82.43 41.67 -68.77
N LEU A 819 -81.44 40.80 -69.05
CA LEU A 819 -80.31 40.61 -68.22
C LEU A 819 -79.42 41.85 -68.12
N ASP A 820 -79.18 42.26 -66.85
CA ASP A 820 -78.19 43.30 -66.54
C ASP A 820 -76.85 42.59 -66.11
N ALA A 821 -76.01 42.23 -67.10
CA ALA A 821 -74.72 41.60 -66.86
C ALA A 821 -73.67 42.57 -66.43
N THR A 822 -73.95 43.73 -65.88
CA THR A 822 -72.94 44.66 -65.39
C THR A 822 -72.32 44.19 -64.10
N PRO A 823 -70.94 43.87 -64.10
CA PRO A 823 -70.29 43.43 -62.88
C PRO A 823 -70.28 44.52 -61.82
N ARG A 824 -70.51 44.08 -60.57
CA ARG A 824 -70.38 44.94 -59.36
C ARG A 824 -69.42 44.31 -58.42
N THR A 825 -68.58 45.16 -57.76
CA THR A 825 -67.58 44.65 -56.80
C THR A 825 -68.15 44.82 -55.39
N ILE A 826 -68.05 43.69 -54.60
CA ILE A 826 -68.35 43.67 -53.19
C ILE A 826 -67.06 43.53 -52.51
N THR A 827 -66.66 44.32 -51.50
CA THR A 827 -65.41 44.17 -50.71
C THR A 827 -65.76 44.11 -49.24
N ILE A 828 -65.39 42.97 -48.59
CA ILE A 828 -65.41 42.80 -47.15
C ILE A 828 -64.06 43.10 -46.65
N SER A 829 -63.87 44.12 -45.79
CA SER A 829 -62.59 44.57 -45.25
C SER A 829 -62.54 44.62 -43.70
N SER A 830 -63.72 44.49 -43.07
CA SER A 830 -63.81 44.51 -41.61
C SER A 830 -64.94 43.61 -41.10
N GLN A 831 -64.83 43.18 -39.82
CA GLN A 831 -65.80 42.30 -39.14
C GLN A 831 -67.18 42.98 -39.06
N GLY A 832 -68.23 42.22 -39.44
CA GLY A 832 -69.57 42.65 -39.37
C GLY A 832 -69.97 43.75 -40.41
N GLN A 833 -69.11 44.09 -41.33
CA GLN A 833 -69.35 45.02 -42.42
C GLN A 833 -70.58 44.58 -43.25
N VAL A 834 -71.43 45.49 -43.53
CA VAL A 834 -72.58 45.31 -44.44
C VAL A 834 -72.30 46.14 -45.68
N VAL A 835 -72.17 45.56 -46.83
CA VAL A 835 -71.94 46.25 -48.14
C VAL A 835 -73.21 46.18 -48.96
#